data_87e918587d8387b7b1da9ba148e216ec
#
_entry.id   87e918587d8387b7b1da9ba148e216ec
#
_cell.length_a   1.000
_cell.length_b   1.000
_cell.length_c   1.000
_cell.angle_alpha   90.00
_cell.angle_beta   90.00
_cell.angle_gamma   90.00
#
_symmetry.space_group_name_H-M   'P 1'
#
loop_
_entity.id
_entity.type
_entity.pdbx_description
1 polymer ?
#
loop_
_entity_poly.entity_id
_entity_poly.type
_entity_poly.pdbx_seq_one_letter_code
_entity_poly.pdbx_strand_id
1 'polypeptide(L)'
;MLKTESIMDICRTLKIGDNERDMDHWIVERDTSRSEGFYSSVIKNGPVHFVCGQNGSIESWISPRRRVGLWNFDTQHISGLDIKVNGKSEKETFLKYVRGFAYIYRQYEDFERLDFIASKKAILEMKLRSEKLVNFEINIQILHETAWPQSNFGKDYRVKVNERYIRISSSIASTTINYKSNGNTKIAIDNQKITISSDSTSFLDIYVSCDDSLPEENDLENSIKYNEKTNTISNLVTPSFRINKLFRWAKHDLLELFTSTPIGNGFYAGIPQFSWFFGRDGEWMSMAAIECGLGDLAQNHLDMLYSFSKGGRIPHEIPLSNGGHIKGDNYKIGDSPVSTQFMSIDSSPLWIICMYMLSGWTGKKSDEKTISDVMNFCKSCDRDQDGLIENRFSEGLIGWPESWAQKRDGICVDVNAWWLEAIRVFDQMNGEGNRRFESILKLYKDLFYRFTENGITIIDSANDGKTRDIKGAMQIVPAMYFSGSLFSEGLKWLYQPDLVTEWGVRSVSNRDRFYDGGYHTGTIWPLMTGWMVLALYNNSMYTEGFDMIETFTRLAFSSLDPGRINETYNPEFLYAEGQFFQGWSSSLFIQSIMEGLLGFERVPTDDDPSEMMNPHLPESWDEVKLLNFPFRNKVFNITVRKGNRKEASDISKYMQKNEWQINLSKENAI
;
A
#
# COMPACT_ATOMS: atom_id res chain seq x y z
N MET A 1 -13.95 -37.80 -20.08
CA MET A 1 -12.49 -37.66 -19.93
C MET A 1 -12.17 -36.18 -20.04
N LEU A 2 -12.10 -35.51 -18.92
CA LEU A 2 -11.63 -34.13 -18.84
C LEU A 2 -10.12 -34.16 -19.15
N LYS A 3 -9.68 -33.48 -20.19
CA LYS A 3 -8.25 -33.26 -20.44
C LYS A 3 -7.66 -32.66 -19.19
N THR A 4 -6.75 -33.36 -18.57
CA THR A 4 -5.87 -32.81 -17.51
C THR A 4 -4.97 -31.78 -18.20
N GLU A 5 -5.37 -30.51 -18.16
CA GLU A 5 -4.48 -29.44 -18.57
C GLU A 5 -3.24 -29.50 -17.68
N SER A 6 -2.09 -29.65 -18.26
CA SER A 6 -0.83 -29.54 -17.53
C SER A 6 -0.69 -28.10 -17.02
N ILE A 7 0.04 -27.85 -15.92
CA ILE A 7 0.39 -26.48 -15.52
C ILE A 7 1.17 -25.79 -16.65
N MET A 8 1.96 -26.52 -17.45
CA MET A 8 2.60 -25.99 -18.65
C MET A 8 1.59 -25.41 -19.65
N ASP A 9 0.40 -26.00 -19.79
CA ASP A 9 -0.66 -25.42 -20.62
C ASP A 9 -1.27 -24.18 -19.95
N ILE A 10 -1.37 -24.17 -18.63
CA ILE A 10 -1.75 -22.99 -17.83
C ILE A 10 -0.68 -21.90 -17.95
N CYS A 11 0.61 -22.22 -17.80
CA CYS A 11 1.71 -21.26 -17.95
C CYS A 11 1.80 -20.70 -19.37
N ARG A 12 1.54 -21.51 -20.42
CA ARG A 12 1.43 -21.02 -21.79
C ARG A 12 0.23 -20.11 -21.99
N THR A 13 -0.89 -20.42 -21.37
CA THR A 13 -2.10 -19.58 -21.36
C THR A 13 -1.85 -18.28 -20.63
N LEU A 14 -1.09 -18.31 -19.54
CA LEU A 14 -0.70 -17.15 -18.73
C LEU A 14 0.42 -16.31 -19.35
N LYS A 15 1.00 -16.76 -20.50
CA LYS A 15 2.09 -16.08 -21.21
C LYS A 15 3.30 -15.75 -20.31
N ILE A 16 3.59 -16.60 -19.33
CA ILE A 16 4.79 -16.45 -18.50
C ILE A 16 6.02 -16.58 -19.40
N GLY A 17 6.65 -15.45 -19.67
CA GLY A 17 7.87 -15.38 -20.45
C GLY A 17 9.12 -15.51 -19.58
N ASP A 18 10.23 -15.94 -20.17
CA ASP A 18 11.56 -15.93 -19.53
C ASP A 18 12.26 -14.57 -19.65
N ASN A 19 11.53 -13.50 -19.95
CA ASN A 19 12.11 -12.23 -20.36
C ASN A 19 12.16 -11.23 -19.19
N GLU A 20 13.34 -10.64 -18.97
CA GLU A 20 13.55 -9.53 -18.01
C GLU A 20 12.65 -8.31 -18.27
N ARG A 21 12.06 -8.19 -19.48
CA ARG A 21 11.13 -7.13 -19.88
C ARG A 21 9.65 -7.50 -19.73
N ASP A 22 9.34 -8.56 -18.99
CA ASP A 22 7.95 -8.94 -18.71
C ASP A 22 7.30 -7.93 -17.75
N MET A 23 6.28 -7.23 -18.21
CA MET A 23 5.52 -6.23 -17.45
C MET A 23 4.53 -6.86 -16.47
N ASP A 24 4.13 -8.10 -16.71
CA ASP A 24 3.01 -8.77 -16.04
C ASP A 24 3.45 -9.75 -14.96
N HIS A 25 4.75 -10.05 -14.88
CA HIS A 25 5.28 -11.01 -13.92
C HIS A 25 6.54 -10.51 -13.23
N TRP A 26 6.67 -10.90 -11.95
CA TRP A 26 7.92 -10.85 -11.21
C TRP A 26 8.47 -12.26 -11.11
N ILE A 27 9.68 -12.46 -11.59
CA ILE A 27 10.33 -13.77 -11.69
C ILE A 27 11.56 -13.75 -10.79
N VAL A 28 11.68 -14.73 -9.91
CA VAL A 28 12.83 -14.91 -9.02
C VAL A 28 13.28 -16.36 -9.12
N GLU A 29 14.51 -16.57 -9.51
CA GLU A 29 15.17 -17.87 -9.44
C GLU A 29 15.82 -18.09 -8.08
N ARG A 30 15.93 -19.33 -7.66
CA ARG A 30 16.54 -19.69 -6.39
C ARG A 30 17.99 -19.17 -6.34
N ASP A 31 18.25 -18.33 -5.36
CA ASP A 31 19.61 -17.89 -5.05
C ASP A 31 20.13 -18.72 -3.88
N THR A 32 20.95 -19.73 -4.19
CA THR A 32 21.56 -20.60 -3.18
C THR A 32 22.59 -19.91 -2.29
N SER A 33 22.99 -18.67 -2.63
CA SER A 33 23.92 -17.87 -1.82
C SER A 33 23.24 -17.13 -0.68
N ARG A 34 21.91 -17.03 -0.68
CA ARG A 34 21.11 -16.34 0.34
C ARG A 34 20.35 -17.36 1.19
N SER A 35 20.28 -17.13 2.49
CA SER A 35 19.43 -17.95 3.36
C SER A 35 17.97 -17.79 2.98
N GLU A 36 17.30 -18.86 2.61
CA GLU A 36 15.90 -18.91 2.13
C GLU A 36 14.88 -18.29 3.11
N GLY A 37 15.35 -17.96 4.31
CA GLY A 37 14.56 -17.51 5.42
C GLY A 37 13.99 -16.11 5.34
N PHE A 38 14.37 -15.29 4.38
CA PHE A 38 13.98 -13.89 4.34
C PHE A 38 12.95 -13.54 3.27
N TYR A 39 12.64 -14.48 2.36
CA TYR A 39 11.78 -14.19 1.23
C TYR A 39 10.34 -14.60 1.50
N SER A 40 9.45 -13.63 1.39
CA SER A 40 8.01 -13.79 1.62
C SER A 40 7.23 -13.79 0.32
N SER A 41 6.01 -14.30 0.38
CA SER A 41 5.07 -14.37 -0.72
C SER A 41 3.66 -14.05 -0.21
N VAL A 42 2.97 -13.12 -0.87
CA VAL A 42 1.60 -12.74 -0.53
C VAL A 42 0.70 -12.87 -1.74
N ILE A 43 -0.41 -13.58 -1.59
CA ILE A 43 -1.55 -13.52 -2.50
C ILE A 43 -2.72 -12.95 -1.72
N LYS A 44 -3.41 -11.95 -2.26
CA LYS A 44 -4.63 -11.41 -1.68
C LYS A 44 -5.69 -11.22 -2.76
N ASN A 45 -6.92 -11.60 -2.43
CA ASN A 45 -8.08 -11.29 -3.26
C ASN A 45 -9.30 -11.14 -2.34
N GLY A 46 -9.97 -10.00 -2.42
CA GLY A 46 -11.06 -9.68 -1.51
C GLY A 46 -10.64 -9.74 -0.03
N PRO A 47 -11.41 -10.43 0.85
CA PRO A 47 -11.13 -10.51 2.27
C PRO A 47 -9.99 -11.48 2.63
N VAL A 48 -9.59 -12.35 1.71
CA VAL A 48 -8.65 -13.43 1.97
C VAL A 48 -7.25 -13.02 1.57
N HIS A 49 -6.28 -13.35 2.41
CA HIS A 49 -4.86 -13.28 2.07
C HIS A 49 -4.13 -14.53 2.56
N PHE A 50 -3.15 -14.95 1.77
CA PHE A 50 -2.28 -16.08 2.06
C PHE A 50 -0.84 -15.61 2.06
N VAL A 51 -0.16 -15.81 3.19
CA VAL A 51 1.22 -15.40 3.42
C VAL A 51 2.06 -16.63 3.72
N CYS A 52 3.09 -16.85 2.92
CA CYS A 52 4.02 -17.98 3.07
C CYS A 52 5.43 -17.59 2.62
N GLY A 53 6.38 -18.52 2.67
CA GLY A 53 7.68 -18.36 2.03
C GLY A 53 7.57 -18.36 0.50
N GLN A 54 8.57 -17.85 -0.21
CA GLN A 54 8.64 -17.94 -1.67
C GLN A 54 8.65 -19.41 -2.13
N ASN A 55 9.26 -20.30 -1.34
CA ASN A 55 9.22 -21.73 -1.58
C ASN A 55 7.84 -22.38 -1.33
N GLY A 56 6.84 -21.64 -0.88
CA GLY A 56 5.46 -22.10 -0.68
C GLY A 56 5.14 -22.60 0.72
N SER A 57 6.12 -22.83 1.57
CA SER A 57 5.91 -23.36 2.92
C SER A 57 5.53 -22.26 3.93
N ILE A 58 4.86 -22.65 5.01
CA ILE A 58 4.65 -21.81 6.18
C ILE A 58 5.50 -22.35 7.31
N GLU A 59 6.44 -21.55 7.77
CA GLU A 59 7.31 -21.90 8.88
C GLU A 59 7.10 -21.00 10.11
N SER A 60 7.21 -21.59 11.29
CA SER A 60 7.03 -20.90 12.57
C SER A 60 8.10 -19.83 12.87
N TRP A 61 9.26 -19.89 12.19
CA TRP A 61 10.35 -18.93 12.37
C TRP A 61 10.14 -17.59 11.65
N ILE A 62 9.20 -17.51 10.68
CA ILE A 62 8.76 -16.22 10.16
C ILE A 62 8.14 -15.49 11.34
N SER A 63 8.91 -14.71 12.05
CA SER A 63 8.68 -13.98 13.31
C SER A 63 7.30 -14.23 13.96
N PRO A 64 7.19 -14.60 15.24
CA PRO A 64 5.90 -14.82 15.91
C PRO A 64 4.97 -13.58 15.89
N ARG A 65 5.46 -12.41 15.48
CA ARG A 65 4.68 -11.18 15.26
C ARG A 65 4.18 -11.02 13.83
N ARG A 66 4.65 -11.84 12.85
CA ARG A 66 4.22 -11.78 11.46
C ARG A 66 3.08 -12.77 11.26
N ARG A 67 1.92 -12.30 10.87
CA ARG A 67 0.72 -13.09 10.60
C ARG A 67 0.86 -13.85 9.29
N VAL A 68 1.58 -14.98 9.33
CA VAL A 68 1.72 -15.88 8.18
C VAL A 68 0.54 -16.84 8.10
N GLY A 69 0.34 -17.47 6.96
CA GLY A 69 -0.71 -18.45 6.73
C GLY A 69 -1.91 -17.91 5.97
N LEU A 70 -3.03 -18.61 6.05
CA LEU A 70 -4.28 -18.23 5.39
C LEU A 70 -5.18 -17.49 6.38
N TRP A 71 -5.59 -16.29 5.98
CA TRP A 71 -6.43 -15.40 6.76
C TRP A 71 -7.68 -15.01 5.95
N ASN A 72 -8.83 -14.96 6.61
CA ASN A 72 -10.05 -14.39 6.08
C ASN A 72 -10.52 -13.30 7.04
N PHE A 73 -10.52 -12.04 6.60
CA PHE A 73 -10.66 -10.86 7.45
C PHE A 73 -9.62 -10.87 8.57
N ASP A 74 -10.06 -10.90 9.82
CA ASP A 74 -9.24 -10.92 11.03
C ASP A 74 -8.94 -12.34 11.56
N THR A 75 -9.43 -13.38 10.88
CA THR A 75 -9.38 -14.76 11.36
C THR A 75 -8.42 -15.62 10.56
N GLN A 76 -7.49 -16.27 11.26
CA GLN A 76 -6.58 -17.26 10.69
C GLN A 76 -7.28 -18.60 10.50
N HIS A 77 -6.99 -19.28 9.40
CA HIS A 77 -7.50 -20.61 9.04
C HIS A 77 -6.38 -21.64 8.90
N ILE A 78 -5.22 -21.25 8.36
CA ILE A 78 -4.03 -22.11 8.26
C ILE A 78 -2.86 -21.39 8.91
N SER A 79 -2.14 -22.07 9.79
CA SER A 79 -0.92 -21.56 10.44
C SER A 79 0.36 -22.33 10.04
N GLY A 80 0.22 -23.45 9.35
CA GLY A 80 1.34 -24.26 8.88
C GLY A 80 1.01 -25.01 7.59
N LEU A 81 1.97 -25.03 6.66
CA LEU A 81 1.89 -25.77 5.41
C LEU A 81 3.28 -26.28 5.03
N ASP A 82 3.38 -27.57 4.70
CA ASP A 82 4.56 -28.22 4.16
C ASP A 82 4.14 -29.27 3.14
N ILE A 83 4.76 -29.26 1.97
CA ILE A 83 4.50 -30.22 0.90
C ILE A 83 5.76 -31.04 0.67
N LYS A 84 5.59 -32.36 0.65
CA LYS A 84 6.64 -33.30 0.28
C LYS A 84 6.28 -34.07 -0.98
N VAL A 85 7.25 -34.25 -1.82
CA VAL A 85 7.13 -35.06 -3.04
C VAL A 85 8.20 -36.14 -3.02
N ASN A 86 7.79 -37.42 -3.11
CA ASN A 86 8.65 -38.57 -2.97
C ASN A 86 9.53 -38.52 -1.70
N GLY A 87 9.00 -37.95 -0.61
CA GLY A 87 9.67 -37.81 0.69
C GLY A 87 10.58 -36.59 0.84
N LYS A 88 10.85 -35.82 -0.22
CA LYS A 88 11.61 -34.55 -0.15
C LYS A 88 10.67 -33.37 0.07
N SER A 89 11.03 -32.43 0.96
CA SER A 89 10.27 -31.20 1.18
C SER A 89 10.36 -30.25 -0.01
N GLU A 90 9.28 -29.51 -0.28
CA GLU A 90 9.24 -28.42 -1.28
C GLU A 90 10.37 -27.39 -1.09
N LYS A 91 10.84 -27.17 0.14
CA LYS A 91 11.95 -26.28 0.46
C LYS A 91 13.29 -26.75 -0.14
N GLU A 92 13.51 -28.05 -0.16
CA GLU A 92 14.75 -28.64 -0.68
C GLU A 92 14.80 -28.61 -2.20
N THR A 93 13.64 -28.71 -2.84
CA THR A 93 13.49 -28.89 -4.30
C THR A 93 13.06 -27.64 -5.03
N PHE A 94 12.85 -26.52 -4.34
CA PHE A 94 12.43 -25.24 -4.91
C PHE A 94 13.44 -24.68 -5.92
N LEU A 95 12.97 -24.23 -7.09
CA LEU A 95 13.81 -23.72 -8.17
C LEU A 95 13.44 -22.29 -8.58
N LYS A 96 12.15 -21.98 -8.73
CA LYS A 96 11.69 -20.70 -9.32
C LYS A 96 10.37 -20.25 -8.72
N TYR A 97 10.25 -18.94 -8.55
CA TYR A 97 9.06 -18.23 -8.11
C TYR A 97 8.63 -17.24 -9.17
N VAL A 98 7.34 -17.21 -9.47
CA VAL A 98 6.73 -16.25 -10.39
C VAL A 98 5.47 -15.67 -9.74
N ARG A 99 5.45 -14.36 -9.53
CA ARG A 99 4.26 -13.64 -9.09
C ARG A 99 3.58 -13.00 -10.30
N GLY A 100 2.34 -13.40 -10.57
CA GLY A 100 1.42 -12.74 -11.49
C GLY A 100 0.39 -11.89 -10.72
N PHE A 101 -0.49 -11.18 -11.41
CA PHE A 101 -1.49 -10.29 -10.79
C PHE A 101 -2.55 -11.01 -9.95
N ALA A 102 -2.82 -12.27 -10.21
CA ALA A 102 -3.86 -13.02 -9.51
C ALA A 102 -3.37 -14.35 -8.95
N TYR A 103 -2.12 -14.67 -9.11
CA TYR A 103 -1.59 -15.99 -8.79
C TYR A 103 -0.10 -15.95 -8.46
N ILE A 104 0.37 -17.04 -7.83
CA ILE A 104 1.78 -17.36 -7.68
C ILE A 104 2.04 -18.73 -8.26
N TYR A 105 3.01 -18.81 -9.17
CA TYR A 105 3.51 -20.04 -9.73
C TYR A 105 4.88 -20.36 -9.13
N ARG A 106 5.12 -21.63 -8.80
CA ARG A 106 6.40 -22.13 -8.30
C ARG A 106 6.82 -23.38 -9.06
N GLN A 107 8.09 -23.45 -9.37
CA GLN A 107 8.71 -24.61 -9.96
C GLN A 107 9.64 -25.28 -8.97
N TYR A 108 9.59 -26.61 -8.93
CA TYR A 108 10.43 -27.47 -8.11
C TYR A 108 11.08 -28.55 -8.99
N GLU A 109 12.01 -29.36 -8.44
CA GLU A 109 12.72 -30.38 -9.23
C GLU A 109 11.80 -31.40 -9.92
N ASP A 110 10.76 -31.87 -9.22
CA ASP A 110 9.89 -32.95 -9.69
C ASP A 110 8.43 -32.54 -9.89
N PHE A 111 8.04 -31.29 -9.59
CA PHE A 111 6.68 -30.82 -9.69
C PHE A 111 6.59 -29.30 -9.83
N GLU A 112 5.39 -28.84 -10.13
CA GLU A 112 5.01 -27.44 -10.22
C GLU A 112 3.80 -27.17 -9.32
N ARG A 113 3.70 -25.94 -8.78
CA ARG A 113 2.62 -25.50 -7.91
C ARG A 113 2.10 -24.13 -8.34
N LEU A 114 0.78 -24.04 -8.49
CA LEU A 114 0.06 -22.81 -8.75
C LEU A 114 -0.89 -22.52 -7.59
N ASP A 115 -0.69 -21.39 -6.93
CA ASP A 115 -1.56 -20.89 -5.88
C ASP A 115 -2.32 -19.66 -6.34
N PHE A 116 -3.61 -19.58 -6.05
CA PHE A 116 -4.40 -18.38 -6.25
C PHE A 116 -5.60 -18.34 -5.30
N ILE A 117 -6.15 -17.14 -5.09
CA ILE A 117 -7.38 -16.95 -4.33
C ILE A 117 -8.50 -16.62 -5.31
N ALA A 118 -9.57 -17.41 -5.26
CA ALA A 118 -10.72 -17.26 -6.15
C ALA A 118 -11.39 -15.89 -5.97
N SER A 119 -11.68 -15.22 -7.09
CA SER A 119 -12.35 -13.92 -7.06
C SER A 119 -13.74 -14.03 -6.42
N LYS A 120 -14.04 -13.13 -5.48
CA LYS A 120 -15.33 -13.06 -4.75
C LYS A 120 -15.66 -14.26 -3.88
N LYS A 121 -14.71 -15.15 -3.63
CA LYS A 121 -14.85 -16.32 -2.77
C LYS A 121 -13.72 -16.36 -1.74
N ALA A 122 -14.00 -16.92 -0.58
CA ALA A 122 -12.97 -17.08 0.43
C ALA A 122 -12.25 -18.44 0.28
N ILE A 123 -11.69 -18.71 -0.90
CA ILE A 123 -11.05 -19.99 -1.23
C ILE A 123 -9.61 -19.74 -1.70
N LEU A 124 -8.66 -20.40 -1.03
CA LEU A 124 -7.31 -20.62 -1.55
C LEU A 124 -7.30 -21.92 -2.38
N GLU A 125 -6.88 -21.84 -3.62
CA GLU A 125 -6.66 -22.99 -4.48
C GLU A 125 -5.16 -23.22 -4.68
N MET A 126 -4.73 -24.46 -4.46
CA MET A 126 -3.36 -24.92 -4.70
C MET A 126 -3.41 -26.08 -5.72
N LYS A 127 -2.82 -25.89 -6.87
CA LYS A 127 -2.78 -26.89 -7.94
C LYS A 127 -1.36 -27.42 -8.12
N LEU A 128 -1.14 -28.70 -7.85
CA LEU A 128 0.15 -29.37 -7.98
C LEU A 128 0.13 -30.28 -9.21
N ARG A 129 1.21 -30.23 -10.00
CA ARG A 129 1.35 -31.01 -11.23
C ARG A 129 2.75 -31.60 -11.34
N SER A 130 2.85 -32.80 -11.87
CA SER A 130 4.12 -33.46 -12.20
C SER A 130 4.01 -34.18 -13.54
N GLU A 131 5.09 -34.19 -14.33
CA GLU A 131 5.15 -34.95 -15.57
C GLU A 131 5.20 -36.47 -15.36
N LYS A 132 5.62 -36.87 -14.18
CA LYS A 132 5.75 -38.28 -13.77
C LYS A 132 4.71 -38.62 -12.70
N LEU A 133 4.47 -39.88 -12.47
CA LEU A 133 3.74 -40.33 -11.27
C LEU A 133 4.63 -40.18 -10.04
N VAL A 134 4.15 -39.41 -9.07
CA VAL A 134 4.85 -39.10 -7.82
C VAL A 134 3.94 -39.37 -6.63
N ASN A 135 4.53 -39.37 -5.44
CA ASN A 135 3.79 -39.44 -4.19
C ASN A 135 3.82 -38.05 -3.55
N PHE A 136 2.63 -37.42 -3.42
CA PHE A 136 2.46 -36.17 -2.68
C PHE A 136 2.07 -36.45 -1.24
N GLU A 137 2.67 -35.71 -0.31
CA GLU A 137 2.26 -35.61 1.09
C GLU A 137 2.12 -34.13 1.45
N ILE A 138 0.92 -33.70 1.80
CA ILE A 138 0.62 -32.33 2.18
C ILE A 138 0.25 -32.30 3.66
N ASN A 139 1.00 -31.54 4.45
CA ASN A 139 0.77 -31.33 5.88
C ASN A 139 0.21 -29.92 6.08
N ILE A 140 -1.02 -29.81 6.59
CA ILE A 140 -1.72 -28.55 6.86
C ILE A 140 -1.99 -28.46 8.37
N GLN A 141 -1.54 -27.36 8.99
CA GLN A 141 -1.89 -27.04 10.37
C GLN A 141 -3.02 -26.02 10.39
N ILE A 142 -4.15 -26.40 10.95
CA ILE A 142 -5.30 -25.51 11.16
C ILE A 142 -5.11 -24.80 12.50
N LEU A 143 -5.32 -23.47 12.47
CA LEU A 143 -5.42 -22.65 13.66
C LEU A 143 -6.48 -21.58 13.41
N HIS A 144 -7.50 -21.56 14.25
CA HIS A 144 -8.46 -20.48 14.26
C HIS A 144 -8.07 -19.48 15.35
N GLU A 145 -7.62 -18.31 14.93
CA GLU A 145 -7.22 -17.22 15.80
C GLU A 145 -7.71 -15.90 15.21
N THR A 146 -8.29 -15.02 16.03
CA THR A 146 -8.54 -13.64 15.64
C THR A 146 -7.33 -12.79 15.97
N ALA A 147 -7.05 -11.80 15.13
CA ALA A 147 -5.79 -11.08 15.19
C ALA A 147 -5.84 -9.79 16.01
N TRP A 148 -6.85 -8.94 15.81
CA TRP A 148 -6.90 -7.59 16.37
C TRP A 148 -8.38 -7.19 16.64
N PRO A 149 -8.68 -6.44 17.69
CA PRO A 149 -7.81 -5.86 18.72
C PRO A 149 -7.38 -6.85 19.79
N GLN A 150 -7.93 -8.07 19.83
CA GLN A 150 -7.58 -9.09 20.79
C GLN A 150 -7.44 -10.45 20.11
N SER A 151 -6.29 -11.11 20.30
CA SER A 151 -6.12 -12.48 19.89
C SER A 151 -7.04 -13.40 20.70
N ASN A 152 -7.98 -14.04 20.02
CA ASN A 152 -8.82 -15.09 20.58
C ASN A 152 -8.57 -16.36 19.81
N PHE A 153 -8.30 -17.44 20.54
CA PHE A 153 -8.09 -18.76 19.97
C PHE A 153 -9.39 -19.54 19.91
N GLY A 154 -9.60 -20.25 18.81
CA GLY A 154 -10.69 -21.19 18.65
C GLY A 154 -10.62 -22.31 19.70
N LYS A 155 -11.77 -22.69 20.23
CA LYS A 155 -11.92 -23.79 21.18
C LYS A 155 -12.86 -24.83 20.60
N ASP A 156 -12.91 -26.00 21.24
CA ASP A 156 -13.88 -27.08 20.94
C ASP A 156 -13.86 -27.51 19.46
N TYR A 157 -12.62 -27.74 18.96
CA TYR A 157 -12.43 -28.18 17.58
C TYR A 157 -13.18 -29.47 17.29
N ARG A 158 -13.98 -29.47 16.23
CA ARG A 158 -14.74 -30.63 15.73
C ARG A 158 -14.32 -30.90 14.31
N VAL A 159 -14.06 -32.16 14.02
CA VAL A 159 -13.66 -32.62 12.69
C VAL A 159 -14.78 -33.46 12.09
N LYS A 160 -15.15 -33.14 10.85
CA LYS A 160 -16.05 -33.92 10.04
C LYS A 160 -15.37 -34.31 8.74
N VAL A 161 -15.28 -35.58 8.45
CA VAL A 161 -14.67 -36.11 7.22
C VAL A 161 -15.74 -36.87 6.43
N ASN A 162 -15.76 -36.66 5.13
CA ASN A 162 -16.49 -37.50 4.19
C ASN A 162 -15.64 -37.71 2.91
N GLU A 163 -16.19 -38.40 1.91
CA GLU A 163 -15.49 -38.73 0.67
C GLU A 163 -15.08 -37.48 -0.15
N ARG A 164 -15.63 -36.31 0.12
CA ARG A 164 -15.46 -35.09 -0.70
C ARG A 164 -14.71 -33.98 0.03
N TYR A 165 -14.80 -33.91 1.34
CA TYR A 165 -14.19 -32.83 2.11
C TYR A 165 -13.83 -33.21 3.54
N ILE A 166 -12.91 -32.43 4.10
CA ILE A 166 -12.55 -32.39 5.51
C ILE A 166 -12.99 -31.03 6.04
N ARG A 167 -13.82 -31.01 7.09
CA ARG A 167 -14.23 -29.76 7.74
C ARG A 167 -13.75 -29.75 9.18
N ILE A 168 -13.06 -28.68 9.56
CA ILE A 168 -12.64 -28.42 10.92
C ILE A 168 -13.33 -27.13 11.38
N SER A 169 -14.09 -27.23 12.47
CA SER A 169 -14.82 -26.11 13.06
C SER A 169 -14.40 -25.90 14.50
N SER A 170 -14.34 -24.64 14.92
CA SER A 170 -14.12 -24.23 16.30
C SER A 170 -15.20 -23.26 16.78
N SER A 171 -15.03 -22.68 17.97
CA SER A 171 -15.94 -21.66 18.50
C SER A 171 -15.99 -20.36 17.69
N ILE A 172 -14.99 -20.09 16.80
CA ILE A 172 -14.88 -18.82 16.07
C ILE A 172 -14.90 -18.94 14.55
N ALA A 173 -14.51 -20.10 14.00
CA ALA A 173 -14.43 -20.28 12.56
C ALA A 173 -14.64 -21.73 12.11
N SER A 174 -14.82 -21.90 10.81
CA SER A 174 -14.79 -23.19 10.11
C SER A 174 -13.86 -23.13 8.91
N THR A 175 -13.09 -24.18 8.70
CA THR A 175 -12.24 -24.37 7.51
C THR A 175 -12.64 -25.66 6.81
N THR A 176 -12.96 -25.57 5.53
CA THR A 176 -13.31 -26.73 4.70
C THR A 176 -12.22 -26.98 3.68
N ILE A 177 -11.67 -28.19 3.65
CA ILE A 177 -10.64 -28.61 2.70
C ILE A 177 -11.23 -29.63 1.75
N ASN A 178 -11.26 -29.30 0.47
CA ASN A 178 -11.59 -30.23 -0.61
C ASN A 178 -10.28 -30.61 -1.34
N TYR A 179 -10.26 -31.78 -1.94
CA TYR A 179 -9.13 -32.25 -2.72
C TYR A 179 -9.56 -33.07 -3.94
N LYS A 180 -8.69 -33.09 -4.94
CA LYS A 180 -8.87 -33.89 -6.17
C LYS A 180 -7.52 -34.44 -6.62
N SER A 181 -7.47 -35.74 -6.94
CA SER A 181 -6.28 -36.43 -7.40
C SER A 181 -6.67 -37.56 -8.36
N ASN A 182 -5.74 -38.03 -9.19
CA ASN A 182 -5.90 -39.27 -9.97
C ASN A 182 -5.19 -40.48 -9.33
N GLY A 183 -4.58 -40.29 -8.16
CA GLY A 183 -3.93 -41.36 -7.40
C GLY A 183 -4.76 -41.87 -6.24
N ASN A 184 -4.16 -42.81 -5.49
CA ASN A 184 -4.79 -43.34 -4.26
C ASN A 184 -4.55 -42.35 -3.10
N THR A 185 -5.61 -41.69 -2.67
CA THR A 185 -5.54 -40.65 -1.64
C THR A 185 -5.93 -41.16 -0.26
N LYS A 186 -5.09 -40.89 0.74
CA LYS A 186 -5.33 -41.21 2.16
C LYS A 186 -5.29 -39.93 2.98
N ILE A 187 -6.11 -39.88 4.02
CA ILE A 187 -6.19 -38.75 4.96
C ILE A 187 -5.86 -39.26 6.35
N ALA A 188 -4.95 -38.59 7.00
CA ALA A 188 -4.70 -38.74 8.43
C ALA A 188 -4.96 -37.41 9.14
N ILE A 189 -5.58 -37.48 10.32
CA ILE A 189 -5.91 -36.30 11.12
C ILE A 189 -5.43 -36.56 12.55
N ASP A 190 -4.59 -35.65 13.01
CA ASP A 190 -4.12 -35.63 14.40
C ASP A 190 -4.42 -34.23 14.97
N ASN A 191 -5.46 -34.14 15.79
CA ASN A 191 -5.98 -32.88 16.32
C ASN A 191 -6.32 -31.86 15.20
N GLN A 192 -5.52 -30.82 15.06
CA GLN A 192 -5.65 -29.75 14.06
C GLN A 192 -4.70 -29.91 12.87
N LYS A 193 -3.87 -30.97 12.89
CA LYS A 193 -2.97 -31.30 11.77
C LYS A 193 -3.67 -32.29 10.83
N ILE A 194 -3.70 -31.92 9.55
CA ILE A 194 -4.22 -32.75 8.47
C ILE A 194 -3.08 -33.16 7.57
N THR A 195 -2.95 -34.43 7.29
CA THR A 195 -2.04 -34.97 6.30
C THR A 195 -2.86 -35.59 5.17
N ILE A 196 -2.66 -35.09 3.95
CA ILE A 196 -3.25 -35.64 2.71
C ILE A 196 -2.12 -36.27 1.92
N SER A 197 -2.15 -37.60 1.76
CA SER A 197 -1.18 -38.36 0.98
C SER A 197 -1.83 -38.91 -0.27
N SER A 198 -1.23 -38.71 -1.43
CA SER A 198 -1.72 -39.26 -2.70
C SER A 198 -0.59 -39.96 -3.43
N ASP A 199 -0.72 -41.29 -3.54
CA ASP A 199 0.29 -42.15 -4.11
C ASP A 199 0.10 -42.34 -5.62
N SER A 200 1.22 -42.39 -6.38
CA SER A 200 1.23 -42.66 -7.84
C SER A 200 0.30 -41.72 -8.61
N THR A 201 0.42 -40.44 -8.37
CA THR A 201 -0.40 -39.40 -9.00
C THR A 201 0.43 -38.41 -9.82
N SER A 202 -0.16 -37.87 -10.90
CA SER A 202 0.43 -36.78 -11.67
C SER A 202 -0.15 -35.41 -11.30
N PHE A 203 -1.22 -35.36 -10.49
CA PHE A 203 -1.76 -34.12 -9.98
C PHE A 203 -2.45 -34.28 -8.63
N LEU A 204 -2.40 -33.20 -7.86
CA LEU A 204 -3.18 -33.06 -6.64
C LEU A 204 -3.64 -31.61 -6.51
N ASP A 205 -4.95 -31.39 -6.49
CA ASP A 205 -5.55 -30.09 -6.27
C ASP A 205 -6.10 -30.01 -4.84
N ILE A 206 -5.81 -28.94 -4.13
CA ILE A 206 -6.28 -28.64 -2.78
C ILE A 206 -7.04 -27.34 -2.81
N TYR A 207 -8.20 -27.31 -2.18
CA TYR A 207 -9.07 -26.16 -2.08
C TYR A 207 -9.37 -25.90 -0.60
N VAL A 208 -8.94 -24.78 -0.08
CA VAL A 208 -9.16 -24.38 1.31
C VAL A 208 -10.17 -23.26 1.37
N SER A 209 -11.38 -23.54 1.78
CA SER A 209 -12.48 -22.58 1.92
C SER A 209 -12.59 -22.10 3.37
N CYS A 210 -12.69 -20.77 3.55
CA CYS A 210 -12.90 -20.12 4.83
C CYS A 210 -14.38 -19.75 5.11
N ASP A 211 -15.28 -19.92 4.12
CA ASP A 211 -16.69 -19.52 4.18
C ASP A 211 -17.66 -20.57 3.61
N ASP A 212 -17.19 -21.81 3.44
CA ASP A 212 -17.91 -22.92 2.80
C ASP A 212 -18.23 -22.73 1.30
N SER A 213 -17.67 -21.72 0.64
CA SER A 213 -17.75 -21.59 -0.82
C SER A 213 -17.14 -22.80 -1.51
N LEU A 214 -17.64 -23.13 -2.70
CA LEU A 214 -17.12 -24.22 -3.52
C LEU A 214 -16.28 -23.69 -4.69
N PRO A 215 -15.19 -24.38 -5.05
CA PRO A 215 -14.38 -24.00 -6.21
C PRO A 215 -15.16 -24.19 -7.51
N GLU A 216 -14.90 -23.32 -8.50
CA GLU A 216 -15.42 -23.40 -9.85
C GLU A 216 -14.27 -23.55 -10.87
N GLU A 217 -14.56 -24.15 -12.03
CA GLU A 217 -13.55 -24.45 -13.05
C GLU A 217 -12.85 -23.18 -13.59
N ASN A 218 -13.59 -22.07 -13.64
CA ASN A 218 -13.11 -20.79 -14.23
C ASN A 218 -12.62 -19.76 -13.17
N ASP A 219 -12.43 -20.16 -11.92
CA ASP A 219 -12.05 -19.21 -10.85
C ASP A 219 -10.73 -18.49 -11.13
N LEU A 220 -9.72 -19.19 -11.64
CA LEU A 220 -8.44 -18.59 -12.04
C LEU A 220 -8.60 -17.61 -13.21
N GLU A 221 -9.29 -18.01 -14.27
CA GLU A 221 -9.50 -17.17 -15.46
C GLU A 221 -10.27 -15.89 -15.11
N ASN A 222 -11.29 -16.00 -14.26
CA ASN A 222 -12.06 -14.86 -13.79
C ASN A 222 -11.20 -13.90 -12.94
N SER A 223 -10.31 -14.44 -12.11
CA SER A 223 -9.41 -13.63 -11.29
C SER A 223 -8.38 -12.89 -12.17
N ILE A 224 -7.83 -13.53 -13.17
CA ILE A 224 -6.90 -12.92 -14.14
C ILE A 224 -7.61 -11.81 -14.94
N LYS A 225 -8.75 -12.09 -15.55
CA LYS A 225 -9.51 -11.10 -16.35
C LYS A 225 -9.88 -9.85 -15.55
N TYR A 226 -10.27 -10.03 -14.29
CA TYR A 226 -10.56 -8.91 -13.41
C TYR A 226 -9.34 -7.99 -13.23
N ASN A 227 -8.18 -8.58 -12.95
CA ASN A 227 -6.94 -7.82 -12.74
C ASN A 227 -6.40 -7.19 -14.04
N GLU A 228 -6.48 -7.88 -15.18
CA GLU A 228 -6.07 -7.34 -16.48
C GLU A 228 -6.87 -6.09 -16.85
N LYS A 229 -8.19 -6.12 -16.67
CA LYS A 229 -9.07 -4.98 -16.98
C LYS A 229 -8.68 -3.75 -16.17
N THR A 230 -8.45 -3.90 -14.87
CA THR A 230 -8.09 -2.77 -14.00
C THR A 230 -6.68 -2.24 -14.25
N ASN A 231 -5.76 -3.10 -14.70
CA ASN A 231 -4.40 -2.69 -15.03
C ASN A 231 -4.26 -1.86 -16.32
N THR A 232 -5.29 -1.85 -17.18
CA THR A 232 -5.28 -0.99 -18.39
C THR A 232 -5.56 0.48 -18.09
N ILE A 233 -6.16 0.79 -16.93
CA ILE A 233 -6.48 2.16 -16.50
C ILE A 233 -5.18 2.90 -16.19
N SER A 234 -5.03 4.14 -16.68
CA SER A 234 -3.88 5.01 -16.45
C SER A 234 -2.54 4.30 -16.71
N ASN A 235 -2.38 3.78 -17.93
CA ASN A 235 -1.19 3.04 -18.30
C ASN A 235 -0.04 4.02 -18.64
N LEU A 236 1.00 4.03 -17.81
CA LEU A 236 2.19 4.86 -17.96
C LEU A 236 3.19 4.22 -18.91
N VAL A 237 3.68 5.00 -19.88
CA VAL A 237 4.73 4.62 -20.83
C VAL A 237 5.82 5.68 -20.81
N THR A 238 6.99 5.33 -20.30
CA THR A 238 8.19 6.15 -20.25
C THR A 238 9.38 5.42 -20.87
N PRO A 239 10.52 6.06 -21.12
CA PRO A 239 11.76 5.38 -21.51
C PRO A 239 12.27 4.38 -20.46
N SER A 240 11.87 4.49 -19.18
CA SER A 240 12.29 3.59 -18.11
C SER A 240 11.32 2.41 -17.94
N PHE A 241 11.76 1.22 -18.38
CA PHE A 241 11.01 -0.02 -18.13
C PHE A 241 10.70 -0.25 -16.65
N ARG A 242 11.65 0.05 -15.75
CA ARG A 242 11.49 -0.16 -14.31
C ARG A 242 10.37 0.72 -13.72
N ILE A 243 10.33 1.99 -14.12
CA ILE A 243 9.27 2.91 -13.67
C ILE A 243 7.91 2.45 -14.21
N ASN A 244 7.82 2.08 -15.50
CA ASN A 244 6.58 1.60 -16.10
C ASN A 244 6.05 0.36 -15.38
N LYS A 245 6.92 -0.62 -15.15
CA LYS A 245 6.58 -1.87 -14.44
C LYS A 245 6.13 -1.57 -13.02
N LEU A 246 6.88 -0.76 -12.27
CA LEU A 246 6.56 -0.44 -10.89
C LEU A 246 5.25 0.35 -10.78
N PHE A 247 4.98 1.31 -11.68
CA PHE A 247 3.72 2.06 -11.69
C PHE A 247 2.49 1.15 -11.91
N ARG A 248 2.62 0.18 -12.82
CA ARG A 248 1.58 -0.82 -13.05
C ARG A 248 1.33 -1.67 -11.81
N TRP A 249 2.39 -2.15 -11.17
CA TRP A 249 2.30 -2.99 -9.98
C TRP A 249 1.87 -2.22 -8.73
N ALA A 250 2.27 -0.96 -8.57
CA ALA A 250 1.80 -0.10 -7.48
C ALA A 250 0.28 0.14 -7.54
N LYS A 251 -0.29 0.34 -8.75
CA LYS A 251 -1.76 0.37 -8.92
C LYS A 251 -2.41 -0.96 -8.56
N HIS A 252 -1.80 -2.08 -8.96
CA HIS A 252 -2.29 -3.40 -8.60
C HIS A 252 -2.27 -3.61 -7.08
N ASP A 253 -1.25 -3.11 -6.39
CA ASP A 253 -1.18 -3.16 -4.92
C ASP A 253 -2.38 -2.45 -4.27
N LEU A 254 -2.82 -1.31 -4.78
CA LEU A 254 -4.05 -0.64 -4.30
C LEU A 254 -5.28 -1.52 -4.49
N LEU A 255 -5.41 -2.18 -5.65
CA LEU A 255 -6.54 -3.08 -5.93
C LEU A 255 -6.53 -4.32 -5.02
N GLU A 256 -5.37 -4.92 -4.79
CA GLU A 256 -5.22 -6.06 -3.87
C GLU A 256 -5.56 -5.67 -2.42
N LEU A 257 -5.12 -4.49 -1.95
CA LEU A 257 -5.39 -4.03 -0.59
C LEU A 257 -6.83 -3.57 -0.38
N PHE A 258 -7.54 -3.16 -1.44
CA PHE A 258 -8.94 -2.79 -1.31
C PHE A 258 -9.79 -4.01 -0.96
N THR A 259 -10.58 -3.89 0.10
CA THR A 259 -11.30 -5.01 0.69
C THR A 259 -12.72 -4.59 1.03
N SER A 260 -13.68 -5.42 0.60
CA SER A 260 -15.09 -5.31 1.02
C SER A 260 -15.31 -6.16 2.27
N THR A 261 -15.82 -5.55 3.32
CA THR A 261 -16.06 -6.20 4.62
C THR A 261 -17.47 -5.88 5.13
N PRO A 262 -17.96 -6.64 6.11
CA PRO A 262 -19.26 -6.33 6.72
C PRO A 262 -19.35 -4.94 7.38
N ILE A 263 -18.23 -4.31 7.70
CA ILE A 263 -18.19 -2.99 8.35
C ILE A 263 -17.97 -1.84 7.36
N GLY A 264 -17.72 -2.13 6.10
CA GLY A 264 -17.46 -1.15 5.05
C GLY A 264 -16.38 -1.61 4.06
N ASN A 265 -16.13 -0.78 3.06
CA ASN A 265 -15.17 -1.05 2.00
C ASN A 265 -14.00 -0.07 2.11
N GLY A 266 -12.77 -0.56 1.98
CA GLY A 266 -11.60 0.30 2.11
C GLY A 266 -10.29 -0.43 1.89
N PHE A 267 -9.18 0.27 2.09
CA PHE A 267 -7.83 -0.24 1.94
C PHE A 267 -7.31 -0.78 3.27
N TYR A 268 -6.81 -2.02 3.28
CA TYR A 268 -5.95 -2.48 4.37
C TYR A 268 -4.63 -1.71 4.34
N ALA A 269 -4.11 -1.31 5.49
CA ALA A 269 -2.85 -0.55 5.55
C ALA A 269 -1.66 -1.35 5.03
N GLY A 270 -1.55 -2.62 5.45
CA GLY A 270 -0.47 -3.49 5.00
C GLY A 270 -0.62 -4.94 5.44
N ILE A 271 0.09 -5.83 4.77
CA ILE A 271 0.12 -7.26 5.06
C ILE A 271 1.57 -7.67 5.36
N PRO A 272 1.76 -8.52 6.35
CA PRO A 272 0.79 -9.33 7.08
C PRO A 272 0.22 -8.70 8.35
N GLN A 273 0.81 -7.64 8.90
CA GLN A 273 0.56 -7.23 10.28
C GLN A 273 -0.60 -6.26 10.46
N PHE A 274 -0.87 -5.41 9.44
CA PHE A 274 -1.87 -4.34 9.48
C PHE A 274 -3.01 -4.59 8.48
N SER A 275 -3.53 -5.83 8.48
CA SER A 275 -4.62 -6.25 7.58
C SER A 275 -6.00 -5.77 8.09
N TRP A 276 -6.12 -4.48 8.39
CA TRP A 276 -7.35 -3.75 8.70
C TRP A 276 -7.26 -2.29 8.24
N PHE A 277 -8.26 -1.48 8.53
CA PHE A 277 -8.35 -0.12 8.04
C PHE A 277 -7.68 0.88 8.97
N PHE A 278 -6.96 1.84 8.38
CA PHE A 278 -6.36 2.98 9.07
C PHE A 278 -6.77 4.28 8.37
N GLY A 279 -6.88 5.38 9.14
CA GLY A 279 -7.12 6.72 8.61
C GLY A 279 -5.97 7.16 7.72
N ARG A 280 -4.84 7.53 8.32
CA ARG A 280 -3.68 8.07 7.59
C ARG A 280 -3.20 7.20 6.44
N ASP A 281 -3.04 5.88 6.65
CA ASP A 281 -2.60 4.95 5.60
C ASP A 281 -3.60 4.91 4.44
N GLY A 282 -4.89 4.80 4.76
CA GLY A 282 -5.95 4.76 3.76
C GLY A 282 -6.14 6.08 3.03
N GLU A 283 -5.85 7.21 3.67
CA GLU A 283 -5.87 8.53 3.04
C GLU A 283 -4.75 8.69 2.01
N TRP A 284 -3.52 8.25 2.30
CA TRP A 284 -2.45 8.21 1.31
C TRP A 284 -2.78 7.27 0.14
N MET A 285 -3.39 6.11 0.42
CA MET A 285 -3.86 5.21 -0.64
C MET A 285 -5.02 5.81 -1.44
N SER A 286 -5.91 6.56 -0.80
CA SER A 286 -7.01 7.25 -1.47
C SER A 286 -6.50 8.34 -2.42
N MET A 287 -5.50 9.14 -2.03
CA MET A 287 -4.87 10.13 -2.91
C MET A 287 -4.34 9.47 -4.18
N ALA A 288 -3.53 8.41 -4.04
CA ALA A 288 -2.99 7.68 -5.19
C ALA A 288 -4.07 7.00 -6.06
N ALA A 289 -5.12 6.45 -5.43
CA ALA A 289 -6.24 5.86 -6.14
C ALA A 289 -7.00 6.91 -6.96
N ILE A 290 -7.23 8.10 -6.41
CA ILE A 290 -7.85 9.23 -7.11
C ILE A 290 -7.03 9.60 -8.34
N GLU A 291 -5.73 9.80 -8.18
CA GLU A 291 -4.82 10.24 -9.25
C GLU A 291 -4.67 9.22 -10.38
N CYS A 292 -4.77 7.93 -10.09
CA CYS A 292 -4.71 6.92 -11.14
C CYS A 292 -6.08 6.46 -11.67
N GLY A 293 -7.15 7.21 -11.38
CA GLY A 293 -8.49 6.96 -11.94
C GLY A 293 -9.31 5.89 -11.22
N LEU A 294 -8.92 5.52 -9.98
CA LEU A 294 -9.65 4.59 -9.11
C LEU A 294 -10.44 5.33 -8.02
N GLY A 295 -10.98 6.51 -8.32
CA GLY A 295 -11.65 7.38 -7.37
C GLY A 295 -12.83 6.75 -6.63
N ASP A 296 -13.53 5.78 -7.23
CA ASP A 296 -14.63 5.07 -6.54
C ASP A 296 -14.11 4.23 -5.36
N LEU A 297 -12.90 3.69 -5.43
CA LEU A 297 -12.28 2.97 -4.30
C LEU A 297 -11.95 3.94 -3.17
N ALA A 298 -11.38 5.09 -3.52
CA ALA A 298 -11.10 6.16 -2.57
C ALA A 298 -12.38 6.67 -1.90
N GLN A 299 -13.45 6.93 -2.66
CA GLN A 299 -14.74 7.34 -2.13
C GLN A 299 -15.24 6.37 -1.06
N ASN A 300 -15.25 5.06 -1.37
CA ASN A 300 -15.70 4.04 -0.43
C ASN A 300 -14.90 4.05 0.88
N HIS A 301 -13.57 4.21 0.78
CA HIS A 301 -12.72 4.25 1.98
C HIS A 301 -12.98 5.50 2.81
N LEU A 302 -13.04 6.67 2.18
CA LEU A 302 -13.26 7.95 2.86
C LEU A 302 -14.65 8.02 3.51
N ASP A 303 -15.69 7.51 2.83
CA ASP A 303 -17.05 7.41 3.40
C ASP A 303 -17.08 6.46 4.61
N MET A 304 -16.37 5.33 4.52
CA MET A 304 -16.24 4.41 5.65
C MET A 304 -15.56 5.09 6.84
N LEU A 305 -14.41 5.77 6.65
CA LEU A 305 -13.72 6.51 7.72
C LEU A 305 -14.66 7.51 8.41
N TYR A 306 -15.40 8.30 7.61
CA TYR A 306 -16.32 9.27 8.16
C TYR A 306 -17.49 8.60 8.92
N SER A 307 -17.99 7.44 8.47
CA SER A 307 -19.06 6.70 9.15
C SER A 307 -18.65 6.24 10.57
N PHE A 308 -17.37 6.05 10.81
CA PHE A 308 -16.79 5.74 12.13
C PHE A 308 -16.26 6.98 12.86
N SER A 309 -16.41 8.18 12.30
CA SER A 309 -15.96 9.41 12.94
C SER A 309 -16.74 9.71 14.24
N LYS A 310 -16.10 10.43 15.13
CA LYS A 310 -16.74 10.86 16.39
C LYS A 310 -16.61 12.39 16.52
N GLY A 311 -17.71 13.09 16.31
CA GLY A 311 -17.71 14.55 16.33
C GLY A 311 -16.78 15.17 15.30
N GLY A 312 -16.71 14.59 14.09
CA GLY A 312 -15.81 15.02 13.01
C GLY A 312 -14.36 14.51 13.14
N ARG A 313 -13.98 13.86 14.25
CA ARG A 313 -12.67 13.23 14.40
C ARG A 313 -12.61 11.96 13.59
N ILE A 314 -11.76 11.91 12.59
CA ILE A 314 -11.51 10.71 11.76
C ILE A 314 -10.72 9.68 12.57
N PRO A 315 -11.08 8.38 12.52
CA PRO A 315 -10.38 7.33 13.25
C PRO A 315 -8.91 7.18 12.83
N HIS A 316 -8.05 6.84 13.78
CA HIS A 316 -6.71 6.36 13.49
C HIS A 316 -6.75 4.96 12.86
N GLU A 317 -7.53 4.05 13.46
CA GLU A 317 -7.72 2.70 12.95
C GLU A 317 -9.15 2.18 13.20
N ILE A 318 -9.60 1.26 12.35
CA ILE A 318 -10.90 0.59 12.45
C ILE A 318 -10.65 -0.91 12.34
N PRO A 319 -10.78 -1.68 13.44
CA PRO A 319 -10.60 -3.14 13.41
C PRO A 319 -11.74 -3.82 12.67
N LEU A 320 -11.54 -5.02 12.17
CA LEU A 320 -12.58 -5.79 11.47
C LEU A 320 -13.57 -6.46 12.43
N SER A 321 -13.13 -6.75 13.65
CA SER A 321 -13.96 -7.34 14.70
C SER A 321 -14.82 -6.30 15.44
N ASN A 322 -15.76 -6.77 16.24
CA ASN A 322 -16.64 -5.92 17.07
C ASN A 322 -17.38 -4.82 16.29
N GLY A 323 -17.74 -5.06 15.02
CA GLY A 323 -18.42 -4.07 14.18
C GLY A 323 -17.60 -2.80 13.92
N GLY A 324 -16.27 -2.91 13.90
CA GLY A 324 -15.36 -1.79 13.66
C GLY A 324 -15.04 -0.95 14.90
N HIS A 325 -15.40 -1.41 16.08
CA HIS A 325 -15.16 -0.67 17.33
C HIS A 325 -14.19 -1.38 18.25
N ILE A 326 -13.21 -0.63 18.77
CA ILE A 326 -12.34 -1.09 19.84
C ILE A 326 -13.10 -0.92 21.16
N LYS A 327 -13.35 -2.03 21.85
CA LYS A 327 -14.05 -2.05 23.14
C LYS A 327 -13.06 -2.10 24.30
N GLY A 328 -13.24 -1.20 25.26
CA GLY A 328 -12.49 -1.15 26.53
C GLY A 328 -11.17 -0.38 26.45
N ASP A 329 -10.59 -0.14 27.63
CA ASP A 329 -9.37 0.67 27.81
C ASP A 329 -8.06 -0.10 27.58
N ASN A 330 -8.12 -1.37 27.19
CA ASN A 330 -6.96 -2.26 27.15
C ASN A 330 -6.13 -2.15 25.87
N TYR A 331 -6.59 -1.36 24.89
CA TYR A 331 -5.94 -1.23 23.57
C TYR A 331 -5.42 0.18 23.40
N LYS A 332 -4.29 0.45 24.05
CA LYS A 332 -3.58 1.74 24.04
C LYS A 332 -2.18 1.55 23.49
N ILE A 333 -1.62 2.58 22.88
CA ILE A 333 -0.21 2.60 22.52
C ILE A 333 0.60 3.01 23.76
N GLY A 334 1.32 2.06 24.36
CA GLY A 334 2.06 2.32 25.62
C GLY A 334 1.12 2.82 26.73
N ASP A 335 1.51 3.90 27.39
CA ASP A 335 0.76 4.52 28.49
C ASP A 335 -0.33 5.52 28.04
N SER A 336 -0.75 5.45 26.79
CA SER A 336 -1.77 6.36 26.25
C SER A 336 -3.07 6.27 27.04
N PRO A 337 -3.70 7.40 27.39
CA PRO A 337 -4.99 7.43 28.07
C PRO A 337 -6.18 7.11 27.15
N VAL A 338 -5.96 7.02 25.82
CA VAL A 338 -7.01 6.89 24.81
C VAL A 338 -6.84 5.62 24.02
N SER A 339 -7.96 5.01 23.59
CA SER A 339 -7.99 3.87 22.67
C SER A 339 -7.28 4.20 21.35
N THR A 340 -6.56 3.22 20.78
CA THR A 340 -5.86 3.37 19.49
C THR A 340 -6.79 3.76 18.35
N GLN A 341 -8.09 3.44 18.42
CA GLN A 341 -9.06 3.82 17.39
C GLN A 341 -9.11 5.34 17.12
N PHE A 342 -8.88 6.16 18.15
CA PHE A 342 -8.91 7.61 18.02
C PHE A 342 -7.59 8.27 18.44
N MET A 343 -6.48 7.57 18.29
CA MET A 343 -5.16 8.07 18.68
C MET A 343 -4.47 8.76 17.49
N SER A 344 -5.13 9.77 16.90
CA SER A 344 -4.62 10.52 15.75
C SER A 344 -5.22 11.92 15.71
N ILE A 345 -4.44 12.92 15.32
CA ILE A 345 -4.88 14.26 14.94
C ILE A 345 -4.71 14.50 13.43
N ASP A 346 -3.75 13.83 12.81
CA ASP A 346 -3.34 14.03 11.41
C ASP A 346 -4.33 13.45 10.39
N SER A 347 -5.07 12.39 10.72
CA SER A 347 -6.07 11.81 9.81
C SER A 347 -7.18 12.80 9.44
N SER A 348 -7.59 13.69 10.36
CA SER A 348 -8.71 14.61 10.06
C SER A 348 -8.36 15.66 8.97
N PRO A 349 -7.25 16.40 9.04
CA PRO A 349 -6.86 17.30 7.94
C PRO A 349 -6.52 16.55 6.63
N LEU A 350 -5.90 15.37 6.70
CA LEU A 350 -5.64 14.55 5.50
C LEU A 350 -6.94 14.08 4.83
N TRP A 351 -7.95 13.69 5.60
CA TRP A 351 -9.27 13.33 5.07
C TRP A 351 -9.91 14.49 4.31
N ILE A 352 -9.84 15.74 4.84
CA ILE A 352 -10.35 16.93 4.16
C ILE A 352 -9.65 17.12 2.80
N ILE A 353 -8.33 17.02 2.77
CA ILE A 353 -7.54 17.11 1.53
C ILE A 353 -8.02 16.06 0.53
N CYS A 354 -8.16 14.79 0.95
CA CYS A 354 -8.65 13.70 0.11
C CYS A 354 -10.03 13.97 -0.48
N MET A 355 -10.97 14.52 0.30
CA MET A 355 -12.33 14.82 -0.17
C MET A 355 -12.33 15.90 -1.25
N TYR A 356 -11.48 16.91 -1.12
CA TYR A 356 -11.35 17.94 -2.17
C TYR A 356 -10.58 17.43 -3.40
N MET A 357 -9.54 16.59 -3.22
CA MET A 357 -8.92 15.88 -4.33
C MET A 357 -9.95 15.06 -5.10
N LEU A 358 -10.74 14.25 -4.40
CA LEU A 358 -11.79 13.42 -5.00
C LEU A 358 -12.77 14.25 -5.80
N SER A 359 -13.23 15.37 -5.25
CA SER A 359 -14.14 16.30 -5.94
C SER A 359 -13.49 16.89 -7.19
N GLY A 360 -12.26 17.38 -7.10
CA GLY A 360 -11.54 17.96 -8.22
C GLY A 360 -11.29 16.97 -9.36
N TRP A 361 -10.83 15.76 -9.05
CA TRP A 361 -10.49 14.74 -10.04
C TRP A 361 -11.69 14.03 -10.66
N THR A 362 -12.76 13.84 -9.91
CA THR A 362 -13.96 13.14 -10.39
C THR A 362 -15.06 14.08 -10.92
N GLY A 363 -15.01 15.35 -10.54
CA GLY A 363 -16.09 16.31 -10.79
C GLY A 363 -17.35 16.10 -9.92
N LYS A 364 -17.31 15.13 -8.99
CA LYS A 364 -18.40 14.89 -8.03
C LYS A 364 -18.30 15.91 -6.90
N LYS A 365 -19.43 16.54 -6.54
CA LYS A 365 -19.44 17.45 -5.39
C LYS A 365 -19.28 16.69 -4.08
N SER A 366 -18.42 17.19 -3.22
CA SER A 366 -18.30 16.71 -1.84
C SER A 366 -19.50 17.13 -1.00
N ASP A 367 -19.84 16.34 0.02
CA ASP A 367 -20.85 16.73 1.00
C ASP A 367 -20.26 17.80 1.96
N GLU A 368 -20.75 19.04 1.79
CA GLU A 368 -20.30 20.19 2.58
C GLU A 368 -20.49 20.00 4.09
N LYS A 369 -21.54 19.26 4.49
CA LYS A 369 -21.81 19.01 5.90
C LYS A 369 -20.73 18.13 6.52
N THR A 370 -20.37 17.02 5.87
CA THR A 370 -19.34 16.11 6.39
C THR A 370 -17.99 16.80 6.48
N ILE A 371 -17.62 17.61 5.48
CA ILE A 371 -16.39 18.40 5.51
C ILE A 371 -16.43 19.42 6.63
N SER A 372 -17.55 20.13 6.82
CA SER A 372 -17.70 21.12 7.91
C SER A 372 -17.58 20.47 9.28
N ASP A 373 -18.12 19.27 9.47
CA ASP A 373 -17.98 18.53 10.75
C ASP A 373 -16.51 18.22 11.07
N VAL A 374 -15.74 17.75 10.09
CA VAL A 374 -14.30 17.46 10.26
C VAL A 374 -13.48 18.75 10.44
N MET A 375 -13.78 19.80 9.66
CA MET A 375 -13.16 21.12 9.84
C MET A 375 -13.39 21.69 11.25
N ASN A 376 -14.60 21.52 11.81
CA ASN A 376 -14.94 21.99 13.16
C ASN A 376 -14.17 21.20 14.22
N PHE A 377 -13.97 19.88 14.02
CA PHE A 377 -13.10 19.12 14.90
C PHE A 377 -11.67 19.66 14.88
N CYS A 378 -11.08 19.85 13.70
CA CYS A 378 -9.72 20.39 13.57
C CYS A 378 -9.62 21.78 14.26
N LYS A 379 -10.57 22.69 14.00
CA LYS A 379 -10.64 24.00 14.68
C LYS A 379 -10.73 23.88 16.21
N SER A 380 -11.35 22.84 16.73
CA SER A 380 -11.43 22.62 18.18
C SER A 380 -10.09 22.20 18.82
N CYS A 381 -9.13 21.77 17.98
CA CYS A 381 -7.77 21.46 18.39
C CYS A 381 -6.85 22.70 18.46
N ASP A 382 -7.29 23.86 17.94
CA ASP A 382 -6.66 25.18 18.07
C ASP A 382 -7.26 25.88 19.31
N ARG A 383 -6.56 25.82 20.45
CA ARG A 383 -7.12 26.27 21.71
C ARG A 383 -6.86 27.74 22.04
N ASP A 384 -5.73 28.25 21.63
CA ASP A 384 -5.39 29.65 21.80
C ASP A 384 -5.91 30.54 20.66
N GLN A 385 -6.54 29.92 19.66
CA GLN A 385 -7.20 30.57 18.53
C GLN A 385 -6.23 31.34 17.61
N ASP A 386 -4.97 30.88 17.53
CA ASP A 386 -3.97 31.47 16.66
C ASP A 386 -4.02 30.93 15.21
N GLY A 387 -4.81 29.88 14.99
CA GLY A 387 -5.04 29.22 13.71
C GLY A 387 -4.24 27.93 13.52
N LEU A 388 -3.31 27.59 14.43
CA LEU A 388 -2.55 26.36 14.43
C LEU A 388 -3.17 25.34 15.39
N ILE A 389 -3.08 24.05 15.06
CA ILE A 389 -3.66 22.97 15.88
C ILE A 389 -2.60 22.30 16.73
N GLU A 390 -2.99 21.85 17.92
CA GLU A 390 -2.08 21.33 18.94
C GLU A 390 -2.25 19.83 19.13
N ASN A 391 -1.12 19.12 19.07
CA ASN A 391 -1.03 17.75 19.55
C ASN A 391 -1.19 17.71 21.08
N ARG A 392 -1.90 16.68 21.58
CA ARG A 392 -2.10 16.43 23.01
C ARG A 392 -2.17 14.95 23.30
N PHE A 393 -1.10 14.39 23.79
CA PHE A 393 -1.03 12.97 24.13
C PHE A 393 -2.12 12.53 25.11
N SER A 394 -2.39 13.34 26.11
CA SER A 394 -3.42 13.05 27.14
C SER A 394 -4.85 12.92 26.56
N GLU A 395 -5.10 13.43 25.36
CA GLU A 395 -6.37 13.38 24.65
C GLU A 395 -6.32 12.45 23.42
N GLY A 396 -5.19 11.76 23.21
CA GLY A 396 -4.94 10.93 22.03
C GLY A 396 -4.72 11.74 20.76
N LEU A 397 -4.57 13.06 20.83
CA LEU A 397 -4.29 13.93 19.69
C LEU A 397 -2.79 13.88 19.40
N ILE A 398 -2.35 12.84 18.73
CA ILE A 398 -0.95 12.64 18.31
C ILE A 398 -0.86 12.45 16.82
N GLY A 399 0.21 12.97 16.22
CA GLY A 399 0.59 12.68 14.86
C GLY A 399 1.59 11.55 14.81
N TRP A 400 1.96 11.14 13.63
CA TRP A 400 3.11 10.29 13.42
C TRP A 400 4.40 11.01 13.96
N PRO A 401 5.33 10.39 14.65
CA PRO A 401 5.46 8.99 15.08
C PRO A 401 4.93 8.74 16.51
N GLU A 402 3.97 7.87 16.63
CA GLU A 402 3.29 7.57 17.90
C GLU A 402 4.18 6.85 18.91
N SER A 403 5.17 6.06 18.45
CA SER A 403 6.03 5.24 19.30
C SER A 403 7.15 6.00 20.01
N TRP A 404 7.38 7.28 19.70
CA TRP A 404 8.42 8.06 20.36
C TRP A 404 8.22 8.10 21.86
N ALA A 405 9.30 7.84 22.62
CA ALA A 405 9.27 7.90 24.07
C ALA A 405 8.94 9.31 24.57
N GLN A 406 9.48 10.34 23.91
CA GLN A 406 9.13 11.74 24.17
C GLN A 406 8.02 12.16 23.22
N LYS A 407 6.81 12.33 23.76
CA LYS A 407 5.63 12.71 22.97
C LYS A 407 5.78 14.14 22.41
N ARG A 408 5.20 14.35 21.23
CA ARG A 408 5.19 15.62 20.50
C ARG A 408 3.91 16.38 20.86
N ASP A 409 3.83 16.91 22.11
CA ASP A 409 2.75 17.80 22.52
C ASP A 409 2.98 19.23 22.01
N GLY A 410 1.90 19.96 21.76
CA GLY A 410 1.91 21.31 21.23
C GLY A 410 1.82 21.36 19.70
N ILE A 411 2.31 22.43 19.11
CA ILE A 411 2.23 22.69 17.66
C ILE A 411 3.33 21.91 16.95
N CYS A 412 2.96 20.99 16.03
CA CYS A 412 3.90 20.15 15.27
C CYS A 412 3.97 20.59 13.81
N VAL A 413 5.17 20.57 13.24
CA VAL A 413 5.46 21.09 11.89
C VAL A 413 4.69 20.39 10.79
N ASP A 414 4.62 19.07 10.83
CA ASP A 414 3.93 18.22 9.85
C ASP A 414 2.40 18.34 9.95
N VAL A 415 1.87 18.19 11.16
CA VAL A 415 0.43 18.25 11.42
C VAL A 415 -0.15 19.58 10.98
N ASN A 416 0.55 20.68 11.29
CA ASN A 416 0.10 22.01 10.88
C ASN A 416 0.33 22.32 9.39
N ALA A 417 1.25 21.64 8.73
CA ALA A 417 1.34 21.72 7.27
C ALA A 417 0.12 21.07 6.61
N TRP A 418 -0.32 19.89 7.05
CA TRP A 418 -1.57 19.26 6.57
C TRP A 418 -2.80 20.10 6.92
N TRP A 419 -2.86 20.69 8.12
CA TRP A 419 -3.96 21.57 8.51
C TRP A 419 -4.03 22.81 7.63
N LEU A 420 -2.91 23.47 7.37
CA LEU A 420 -2.84 24.63 6.48
C LEU A 420 -3.25 24.27 5.05
N GLU A 421 -2.85 23.11 4.54
CA GLU A 421 -3.28 22.65 3.23
C GLU A 421 -4.80 22.38 3.22
N ALA A 422 -5.34 21.77 4.27
CA ALA A 422 -6.80 21.58 4.40
C ALA A 422 -7.55 22.91 4.40
N ILE A 423 -7.05 23.94 5.09
CA ILE A 423 -7.62 25.31 5.04
C ILE A 423 -7.53 25.86 3.61
N ARG A 424 -6.37 25.76 2.98
CA ARG A 424 -6.15 26.30 1.61
C ARG A 424 -7.12 25.71 0.59
N VAL A 425 -7.26 24.38 0.59
CA VAL A 425 -8.18 23.72 -0.35
C VAL A 425 -9.65 24.01 0.00
N PHE A 426 -9.98 24.12 1.29
CA PHE A 426 -11.33 24.51 1.73
C PHE A 426 -11.68 25.93 1.23
N ASP A 427 -10.83 26.91 1.48
CA ASP A 427 -11.03 28.31 1.08
C ASP A 427 -11.12 28.43 -0.45
N GLN A 428 -10.24 27.73 -1.20
CA GLN A 428 -10.22 27.70 -2.66
C GLN A 428 -11.53 27.16 -3.23
N MET A 429 -12.02 26.04 -2.74
CA MET A 429 -13.21 25.37 -3.27
C MET A 429 -14.50 26.08 -2.89
N ASN A 430 -14.53 26.84 -1.80
CA ASN A 430 -15.68 27.62 -1.37
C ASN A 430 -15.66 29.07 -1.88
N GLY A 431 -14.66 29.44 -2.69
CA GLY A 431 -14.53 30.80 -3.22
C GLY A 431 -14.20 31.85 -2.15
N GLU A 432 -13.72 31.39 -0.99
CA GLU A 432 -13.23 32.28 0.07
C GLU A 432 -11.82 32.78 -0.28
N GLY A 433 -11.55 34.04 -0.01
CA GLY A 433 -10.24 34.61 -0.32
C GLY A 433 -9.17 34.07 0.64
N ASN A 434 -7.93 33.90 0.17
CA ASN A 434 -6.79 33.32 0.90
C ASN A 434 -6.28 34.13 2.12
N ARG A 435 -6.94 35.19 2.56
CA ARG A 435 -6.44 36.08 3.64
C ARG A 435 -6.20 35.36 4.95
N ARG A 436 -7.08 34.44 5.33
CA ARG A 436 -6.95 33.68 6.56
C ARG A 436 -5.76 32.72 6.45
N PHE A 437 -5.70 31.96 5.39
CA PHE A 437 -4.60 31.04 5.10
C PHE A 437 -3.23 31.78 5.14
N GLU A 438 -3.10 32.90 4.43
CA GLU A 438 -1.85 33.68 4.39
C GLU A 438 -1.40 34.19 5.78
N SER A 439 -2.36 34.61 6.62
CA SER A 439 -2.05 35.04 7.98
C SER A 439 -1.49 33.91 8.84
N ILE A 440 -2.14 32.73 8.79
CA ILE A 440 -1.70 31.57 9.56
C ILE A 440 -0.38 31.01 9.00
N LEU A 441 -0.22 30.97 7.65
CA LEU A 441 1.02 30.56 7.02
C LEU A 441 2.20 31.45 7.43
N LYS A 442 1.98 32.75 7.62
CA LYS A 442 3.02 33.65 8.13
C LYS A 442 3.44 33.26 9.55
N LEU A 443 2.47 33.07 10.45
CA LEU A 443 2.74 32.61 11.82
C LEU A 443 3.48 31.26 11.83
N TYR A 444 3.04 30.32 11.00
CA TYR A 444 3.69 29.03 10.84
C TYR A 444 5.17 29.15 10.42
N LYS A 445 5.47 30.02 9.43
CA LYS A 445 6.84 30.28 8.99
C LYS A 445 7.69 30.88 10.11
N ASP A 446 7.16 31.88 10.81
CA ASP A 446 7.86 32.55 11.91
C ASP A 446 8.14 31.59 13.09
N LEU A 447 7.28 30.60 13.32
CA LEU A 447 7.45 29.61 14.38
C LEU A 447 8.47 28.53 14.03
N PHE A 448 8.41 27.98 12.81
CA PHE A 448 9.16 26.78 12.48
C PHE A 448 10.48 27.02 11.74
N TYR A 449 10.65 28.14 11.03
CA TYR A 449 11.86 28.41 10.24
C TYR A 449 12.75 29.43 10.93
N ARG A 450 13.95 29.00 11.30
CA ARG A 450 14.94 29.84 11.99
C ARG A 450 16.19 30.02 11.12
N PHE A 451 16.59 31.26 10.95
CA PHE A 451 17.88 31.58 10.33
C PHE A 451 18.99 31.55 11.38
N THR A 452 20.06 30.82 11.09
CA THR A 452 21.26 30.70 11.90
C THR A 452 22.47 31.14 11.10
N GLU A 453 23.63 31.28 11.72
CA GLU A 453 24.90 31.57 11.01
C GLU A 453 25.26 30.49 9.99
N ASN A 454 24.77 29.24 10.16
CA ASN A 454 25.01 28.09 9.30
C ASN A 454 23.88 27.84 8.28
N GLY A 455 22.97 28.80 8.09
CA GLY A 455 21.82 28.67 7.20
C GLY A 455 20.49 28.53 7.94
N ILE A 456 19.56 27.76 7.36
CA ILE A 456 18.22 27.59 7.90
C ILE A 456 18.13 26.31 8.75
N THR A 457 17.35 26.37 9.83
CA THR A 457 16.96 25.22 10.63
C THR A 457 15.42 25.19 10.73
N ILE A 458 14.84 24.00 10.62
CA ILE A 458 13.39 23.82 10.79
C ILE A 458 13.13 23.16 12.13
N ILE A 459 12.25 23.74 12.93
CA ILE A 459 11.84 23.22 14.23
C ILE A 459 10.87 22.06 14.03
N ASP A 460 10.98 20.98 14.81
CA ASP A 460 10.07 19.84 14.78
C ASP A 460 8.72 20.16 15.45
N SER A 461 8.78 20.72 16.66
CA SER A 461 7.58 21.07 17.42
C SER A 461 7.84 22.17 18.44
N ALA A 462 6.76 22.87 18.83
CA ALA A 462 6.80 23.93 19.84
C ALA A 462 5.67 23.73 20.87
N ASN A 463 5.99 23.88 22.16
CA ASN A 463 5.02 23.78 23.24
C ASN A 463 5.42 24.72 24.38
N ASP A 464 4.52 25.60 24.85
CA ASP A 464 4.73 26.56 25.97
C ASP A 464 6.04 27.35 25.83
N GLY A 465 6.32 27.88 24.65
CA GLY A 465 7.52 28.68 24.36
C GLY A 465 8.82 27.85 24.26
N LYS A 466 8.77 26.54 24.41
CA LYS A 466 9.90 25.62 24.20
C LYS A 466 9.81 24.99 22.85
N THR A 467 10.94 24.86 22.16
CA THR A 467 11.05 24.22 20.87
C THR A 467 11.86 22.94 20.93
N ARG A 468 11.52 21.99 20.05
CA ARG A 468 12.25 20.76 19.87
C ARG A 468 12.95 20.78 18.52
N ASP A 469 14.25 20.58 18.56
CA ASP A 469 15.14 20.58 17.39
C ASP A 469 15.57 19.14 17.07
N ILE A 470 14.66 18.35 16.49
CA ILE A 470 14.98 17.03 15.95
C ILE A 470 15.04 17.20 14.46
N LYS A 471 16.17 16.86 13.81
CA LYS A 471 16.24 16.80 12.36
C LYS A 471 15.69 15.46 11.87
N GLY A 472 14.54 15.50 11.21
CA GLY A 472 13.85 14.28 10.72
C GLY A 472 12.95 14.54 9.55
N ALA A 473 12.26 13.48 9.10
CA ALA A 473 11.44 13.54 7.90
C ALA A 473 10.15 14.37 8.06
N MET A 474 9.70 14.65 9.29
CA MET A 474 8.50 15.46 9.53
C MET A 474 8.62 16.87 8.97
N GLN A 475 9.83 17.44 8.96
CA GLN A 475 10.12 18.75 8.43
C GLN A 475 10.10 18.84 6.89
N ILE A 476 9.95 17.70 6.19
CA ILE A 476 9.76 17.67 4.72
C ILE A 476 8.35 18.11 4.35
N VAL A 477 7.37 17.76 5.19
CA VAL A 477 5.94 17.90 4.89
C VAL A 477 5.52 19.30 4.43
N PRO A 478 5.93 20.40 5.07
CA PRO A 478 5.53 21.74 4.61
C PRO A 478 5.97 22.03 3.17
N ALA A 479 7.12 21.55 2.75
CA ALA A 479 7.63 21.79 1.39
C ALA A 479 6.90 20.97 0.30
N MET A 480 6.09 19.96 0.69
CA MET A 480 5.19 19.26 -0.24
C MET A 480 4.03 20.15 -0.71
N TYR A 481 3.63 21.11 0.11
CA TYR A 481 2.44 21.95 -0.10
C TYR A 481 2.78 23.41 -0.41
N PHE A 482 3.89 23.89 0.13
CA PHE A 482 4.30 25.28 0.03
C PHE A 482 5.63 25.40 -0.70
N SER A 483 5.75 26.43 -1.53
CA SER A 483 6.95 26.72 -2.33
C SER A 483 7.52 28.11 -2.03
N GLY A 484 8.70 28.37 -2.57
CA GLY A 484 9.43 29.63 -2.43
C GLY A 484 10.75 29.47 -1.69
N SER A 485 11.53 30.57 -1.64
CA SER A 485 12.93 30.55 -1.17
C SER A 485 13.12 29.94 0.23
N LEU A 486 12.20 30.21 1.15
CA LEU A 486 12.26 29.68 2.51
C LEU A 486 12.17 28.17 2.55
N PHE A 487 11.20 27.59 1.79
CA PHE A 487 10.98 26.14 1.73
C PHE A 487 12.09 25.44 0.95
N SER A 488 12.57 26.05 -0.14
CA SER A 488 13.70 25.53 -0.92
C SER A 488 15.00 25.49 -0.10
N GLU A 489 15.30 26.53 0.69
CA GLU A 489 16.47 26.50 1.59
C GLU A 489 16.28 25.46 2.72
N GLY A 490 15.09 25.33 3.26
CA GLY A 490 14.75 24.28 4.22
C GLY A 490 14.98 22.88 3.66
N LEU A 491 14.58 22.64 2.39
CA LEU A 491 14.82 21.36 1.70
C LEU A 491 16.31 21.09 1.49
N LYS A 492 17.12 22.09 1.13
CA LYS A 492 18.57 21.91 1.01
C LYS A 492 19.22 21.51 2.33
N TRP A 493 18.71 22.01 3.46
CA TRP A 493 19.14 21.60 4.80
C TRP A 493 18.72 20.16 5.13
N LEU A 494 17.53 19.72 4.67
CA LEU A 494 17.05 18.36 4.85
C LEU A 494 17.69 17.36 3.88
N TYR A 495 17.91 17.77 2.62
CA TYR A 495 18.48 16.91 1.57
C TYR A 495 20.00 16.75 1.74
N GLN A 496 20.40 16.13 2.85
CA GLN A 496 21.79 15.88 3.23
C GLN A 496 21.99 14.39 3.54
N PRO A 497 23.20 13.84 3.39
CA PRO A 497 23.48 12.40 3.60
C PRO A 497 23.15 11.87 4.99
N ASP A 498 23.03 12.74 5.99
CA ASP A 498 22.62 12.35 7.34
C ASP A 498 21.13 11.97 7.45
N LEU A 499 20.29 12.50 6.54
CA LEU A 499 18.86 12.20 6.46
C LEU A 499 18.49 11.41 5.19
N VAL A 500 19.04 11.79 4.03
CA VAL A 500 18.74 11.19 2.72
C VAL A 500 19.86 10.26 2.32
N THR A 501 19.53 9.02 2.00
CA THR A 501 20.46 7.98 1.57
C THR A 501 20.18 7.56 0.13
N GLU A 502 21.06 6.75 -0.46
CA GLU A 502 20.81 6.13 -1.77
C GLU A 502 19.59 5.19 -1.80
N TRP A 503 19.06 4.83 -0.62
CA TRP A 503 17.90 3.94 -0.45
C TRP A 503 16.63 4.66 0.00
N GLY A 504 16.71 5.96 0.23
CA GLY A 504 15.59 6.79 0.63
C GLY A 504 15.84 7.60 1.89
N VAL A 505 14.76 8.05 2.51
CA VAL A 505 14.77 9.01 3.62
C VAL A 505 14.65 8.30 4.95
N ARG A 506 15.57 8.59 5.87
CA ARG A 506 15.49 8.17 7.27
C ARG A 506 14.40 8.94 8.01
N SER A 507 13.77 8.29 8.97
CA SER A 507 12.80 8.97 9.85
C SER A 507 13.45 10.05 10.72
N VAL A 508 14.69 9.84 11.15
CA VAL A 508 15.51 10.77 11.93
C VAL A 508 16.93 10.77 11.37
N SER A 509 17.56 11.95 11.30
CA SER A 509 18.97 12.11 10.89
C SER A 509 19.90 11.27 11.77
N ASN A 510 20.86 10.57 11.15
CA ASN A 510 21.84 9.78 11.90
C ASN A 510 22.85 10.63 12.71
N ARG A 511 22.78 11.94 12.63
CA ARG A 511 23.52 12.89 13.47
C ARG A 511 22.71 13.44 14.63
N ASP A 512 21.42 13.13 14.65
CA ASP A 512 20.55 13.58 15.74
C ASP A 512 20.70 12.67 16.97
N ARG A 513 20.59 13.25 18.16
CA ARG A 513 20.67 12.51 19.44
C ARG A 513 19.54 11.50 19.65
N PHE A 514 18.44 11.60 18.88
CA PHE A 514 17.31 10.68 18.91
C PHE A 514 17.47 9.51 17.95
N TYR A 515 18.54 9.48 17.16
CA TYR A 515 18.80 8.38 16.25
C TYR A 515 19.30 7.15 17.01
N ASP A 516 18.63 6.04 16.82
CA ASP A 516 19.04 4.72 17.28
C ASP A 516 18.88 3.62 16.22
N GLY A 517 18.52 3.98 14.98
CA GLY A 517 18.24 3.07 13.88
C GLY A 517 16.90 2.33 14.01
N GLY A 518 16.07 2.69 15.00
CA GLY A 518 14.79 2.04 15.28
C GLY A 518 13.67 2.44 14.31
N TYR A 519 12.55 1.75 14.45
CA TYR A 519 11.37 1.85 13.56
C TYR A 519 10.94 3.29 13.27
N HIS A 520 10.76 4.15 14.28
CA HIS A 520 10.45 5.57 14.10
C HIS A 520 11.67 6.50 14.34
N THR A 521 12.83 5.95 14.67
CA THR A 521 14.00 6.70 15.13
C THR A 521 15.24 6.46 14.28
N GLY A 522 15.06 6.10 13.00
CA GLY A 522 16.20 5.98 12.10
C GLY A 522 16.01 5.13 10.85
N THR A 523 15.05 4.19 10.82
CA THR A 523 14.81 3.38 9.62
C THR A 523 14.44 4.24 8.41
N ILE A 524 14.70 3.73 7.22
CA ILE A 524 14.33 4.35 5.95
C ILE A 524 12.86 4.01 5.64
N TRP A 525 12.08 5.04 5.28
CA TRP A 525 10.66 4.92 4.96
C TRP A 525 10.39 5.32 3.51
N PRO A 526 9.85 4.43 2.68
CA PRO A 526 9.34 4.81 1.36
C PRO A 526 8.26 5.90 1.42
N LEU A 527 7.42 5.91 2.46
CA LEU A 527 6.48 7.01 2.73
C LEU A 527 7.20 8.37 2.71
N MET A 528 8.26 8.52 3.51
CA MET A 528 9.03 9.76 3.62
C MET A 528 9.87 10.06 2.38
N THR A 529 10.29 9.00 1.69
CA THR A 529 10.96 9.13 0.39
C THR A 529 10.02 9.77 -0.63
N GLY A 530 8.76 9.36 -0.66
CA GLY A 530 7.75 10.00 -1.50
C GLY A 530 7.44 11.43 -1.08
N TRP A 531 7.36 11.74 0.22
CA TRP A 531 7.24 13.13 0.68
C TRP A 531 8.40 13.99 0.17
N MET A 532 9.63 13.46 0.20
CA MET A 532 10.79 14.16 -0.32
C MET A 532 10.68 14.40 -1.83
N VAL A 533 10.22 13.40 -2.62
CA VAL A 533 9.97 13.60 -4.06
C VAL A 533 9.01 14.76 -4.31
N LEU A 534 7.85 14.74 -3.65
CA LEU A 534 6.81 15.76 -3.81
C LEU A 534 7.34 17.14 -3.41
N ALA A 535 8.06 17.22 -2.29
CA ALA A 535 8.67 18.46 -1.82
C ALA A 535 9.72 19.02 -2.79
N LEU A 536 10.58 18.15 -3.34
CA LEU A 536 11.63 18.54 -4.29
C LEU A 536 11.02 19.08 -5.59
N TYR A 537 10.02 18.37 -6.15
CA TYR A 537 9.34 18.84 -7.36
C TYR A 537 8.59 20.15 -7.14
N ASN A 538 7.86 20.28 -6.02
CA ASN A 538 7.14 21.53 -5.67
C ASN A 538 8.07 22.74 -5.48
N ASN A 539 9.36 22.49 -5.20
CA ASN A 539 10.39 23.53 -4.99
C ASN A 539 11.45 23.58 -6.10
N SER A 540 11.15 23.05 -7.29
CA SER A 540 11.97 23.13 -8.50
C SER A 540 13.34 22.44 -8.41
N MET A 541 13.49 21.44 -7.54
CA MET A 541 14.65 20.57 -7.42
C MET A 541 14.40 19.27 -8.19
N TYR A 542 14.23 19.35 -9.50
CA TYR A 542 13.70 18.27 -10.34
C TYR A 542 14.67 17.10 -10.50
N THR A 543 15.97 17.38 -10.58
CA THR A 543 17.01 16.33 -10.71
C THR A 543 17.04 15.45 -9.47
N GLU A 544 17.10 16.07 -8.31
CA GLU A 544 17.08 15.38 -7.02
C GLU A 544 15.75 14.62 -6.82
N GLY A 545 14.64 15.23 -7.24
CA GLY A 545 13.33 14.60 -7.21
C GLY A 545 13.28 13.34 -8.07
N PHE A 546 13.85 13.36 -9.28
CA PHE A 546 13.89 12.18 -10.14
C PHE A 546 14.83 11.09 -9.61
N ASP A 547 15.97 11.43 -9.03
CA ASP A 547 16.87 10.47 -8.37
C ASP A 547 16.15 9.73 -7.24
N MET A 548 15.28 10.43 -6.50
CA MET A 548 14.45 9.82 -5.46
C MET A 548 13.33 8.93 -6.04
N ILE A 549 12.77 9.25 -7.22
CA ILE A 549 11.84 8.34 -7.93
C ILE A 549 12.56 7.05 -8.32
N GLU A 550 13.77 7.12 -8.83
CA GLU A 550 14.56 5.92 -9.15
C GLU A 550 14.87 5.07 -7.92
N THR A 551 14.96 5.68 -6.74
CA THR A 551 15.12 4.97 -5.48
C THR A 551 13.98 3.98 -5.25
N PHE A 552 12.72 4.35 -5.51
CA PHE A 552 11.59 3.41 -5.42
C PHE A 552 11.78 2.19 -6.31
N THR A 553 12.31 2.37 -7.53
CA THR A 553 12.55 1.23 -8.42
C THR A 553 13.61 0.30 -7.87
N ARG A 554 14.69 0.85 -7.27
CA ARG A 554 15.72 0.03 -6.60
C ARG A 554 15.12 -0.77 -5.45
N LEU A 555 14.31 -0.14 -4.61
CA LEU A 555 13.66 -0.79 -3.47
C LEU A 555 12.72 -1.92 -3.91
N ALA A 556 11.85 -1.69 -4.87
CA ALA A 556 10.89 -2.68 -5.35
C ALA A 556 11.57 -3.90 -6.00
N PHE A 557 12.68 -3.69 -6.72
CA PHE A 557 13.42 -4.78 -7.35
C PHE A 557 14.30 -5.56 -6.37
N SER A 558 14.56 -5.03 -5.18
CA SER A 558 15.26 -5.71 -4.07
C SER A 558 14.33 -6.13 -2.92
N SER A 559 13.02 -6.03 -3.10
CA SER A 559 12.02 -6.37 -2.09
C SER A 559 12.05 -7.85 -1.69
N LEU A 560 11.65 -8.12 -0.43
CA LEU A 560 11.43 -9.47 0.09
C LEU A 560 10.25 -10.19 -0.58
N ASP A 561 9.24 -9.43 -1.06
CA ASP A 561 8.18 -9.91 -1.94
C ASP A 561 8.31 -9.16 -3.26
N PRO A 562 8.74 -9.81 -4.35
CA PRO A 562 9.12 -9.14 -5.59
C PRO A 562 8.05 -8.19 -6.13
N GLY A 563 8.49 -6.99 -6.48
CA GLY A 563 7.64 -5.95 -7.03
C GLY A 563 6.79 -5.19 -6.02
N ARG A 564 6.97 -5.44 -4.73
CA ARG A 564 6.37 -4.64 -3.65
C ARG A 564 7.40 -3.71 -3.05
N ILE A 565 6.92 -2.61 -2.51
CA ILE A 565 7.75 -1.67 -1.76
C ILE A 565 7.42 -1.89 -0.28
N ASN A 566 8.42 -2.32 0.49
CA ASN A 566 8.24 -2.62 1.90
C ASN A 566 7.92 -1.36 2.71
N GLU A 567 7.44 -1.54 3.92
CA GLU A 567 7.14 -0.45 4.85
C GLU A 567 8.38 0.34 5.24
N THR A 568 9.43 -0.38 5.66
CA THR A 568 10.71 0.21 6.09
C THR A 568 11.90 -0.61 5.59
N TYR A 569 13.06 0.04 5.60
CA TYR A 569 14.35 -0.59 5.29
C TYR A 569 15.37 -0.22 6.35
N ASN A 570 16.24 -1.18 6.68
CA ASN A 570 17.34 -0.94 7.59
C ASN A 570 18.30 0.12 6.99
N PRO A 571 18.69 1.15 7.76
CA PRO A 571 19.50 2.23 7.22
C PRO A 571 20.97 1.89 6.99
N GLU A 572 21.46 0.78 7.56
CA GLU A 572 22.89 0.40 7.53
C GLU A 572 23.15 -0.80 6.63
N PHE A 573 22.27 -1.80 6.66
CA PHE A 573 22.48 -3.09 5.99
C PHE A 573 21.55 -3.31 4.80
N LEU A 574 20.65 -2.40 4.53
CA LEU A 574 19.71 -2.40 3.43
C LEU A 574 18.92 -3.71 3.25
N TYR A 575 18.43 -4.25 4.29
CA TYR A 575 17.38 -5.26 4.21
C TYR A 575 16.02 -4.65 4.55
N ALA A 576 14.99 -5.19 3.94
CA ALA A 576 13.62 -4.75 4.18
C ALA A 576 13.13 -5.15 5.57
N GLU A 577 12.46 -4.26 6.23
CA GLU A 577 11.84 -4.42 7.54
C GLU A 577 10.37 -4.06 7.48
N GLY A 578 9.64 -4.23 8.60
CA GLY A 578 8.22 -3.89 8.68
C GLY A 578 7.33 -4.80 7.82
N GLN A 579 6.28 -4.22 7.23
CA GLN A 579 5.40 -4.94 6.33
C GLN A 579 6.05 -5.07 4.95
N PHE A 580 6.02 -6.26 4.36
CA PHE A 580 6.52 -6.43 3.00
C PHE A 580 5.49 -6.08 1.93
N PHE A 581 4.24 -5.89 2.29
CA PHE A 581 3.19 -5.35 1.44
C PHE A 581 2.52 -4.17 2.14
N GLN A 582 3.00 -2.95 1.87
CA GLN A 582 2.53 -1.73 2.52
C GLN A 582 1.91 -0.76 1.51
N GLY A 583 0.64 -0.39 1.77
CA GLY A 583 -0.16 0.39 0.83
C GLY A 583 0.37 1.79 0.56
N TRP A 584 0.72 2.56 1.60
CA TRP A 584 1.24 3.92 1.41
C TRP A 584 2.58 3.97 0.65
N SER A 585 3.41 2.90 0.72
CA SER A 585 4.67 2.86 -0.02
C SER A 585 4.44 2.86 -1.54
N SER A 586 3.53 2.00 -2.02
CA SER A 586 3.10 1.98 -3.43
C SER A 586 2.36 3.26 -3.83
N SER A 587 1.58 3.84 -2.90
CA SER A 587 0.82 5.07 -3.11
C SER A 587 1.72 6.28 -3.32
N LEU A 588 2.74 6.44 -2.51
CA LEU A 588 3.68 7.56 -2.64
C LEU A 588 4.53 7.46 -3.92
N PHE A 589 4.79 6.25 -4.42
CA PHE A 589 5.38 6.11 -5.74
C PHE A 589 4.43 6.60 -6.86
N ILE A 590 3.15 6.25 -6.81
CA ILE A 590 2.14 6.75 -7.77
C ILE A 590 2.08 8.28 -7.72
N GLN A 591 1.94 8.88 -6.54
CA GLN A 591 1.91 10.33 -6.36
C GLN A 591 3.20 11.01 -6.84
N SER A 592 4.36 10.38 -6.62
CA SER A 592 5.65 10.86 -7.14
C SER A 592 5.67 10.96 -8.66
N ILE A 593 4.98 10.05 -9.35
CA ILE A 593 4.84 10.11 -10.81
C ILE A 593 3.78 11.15 -11.22
N MET A 594 2.61 11.14 -10.58
CA MET A 594 1.49 11.98 -10.99
C MET A 594 1.71 13.46 -10.63
N GLU A 595 1.91 13.77 -9.35
CA GLU A 595 2.15 15.13 -8.90
C GLU A 595 3.60 15.59 -9.17
N GLY A 596 4.59 14.71 -8.97
CA GLY A 596 6.00 15.05 -9.19
C GLY A 596 6.36 15.12 -10.68
N LEU A 597 6.58 13.98 -11.32
CA LEU A 597 7.10 13.89 -12.68
C LEU A 597 6.19 14.51 -13.75
N LEU A 598 4.89 14.18 -13.72
CA LEU A 598 3.88 14.70 -14.64
C LEU A 598 3.31 16.06 -14.21
N GLY A 599 3.53 16.46 -12.99
CA GLY A 599 3.16 17.77 -12.45
C GLY A 599 1.67 18.05 -12.41
N PHE A 600 0.84 17.04 -12.16
CA PHE A 600 -0.59 17.26 -11.94
C PHE A 600 -0.84 18.06 -10.67
N GLU A 601 -1.76 18.99 -10.73
CA GLU A 601 -2.27 19.68 -9.54
C GLU A 601 -3.01 18.69 -8.63
N ARG A 602 -2.71 18.73 -7.32
CA ARG A 602 -3.35 17.85 -6.33
C ARG A 602 -4.86 17.99 -6.31
N VAL A 603 -5.37 19.21 -6.37
CA VAL A 603 -6.82 19.51 -6.41
C VAL A 603 -7.15 20.26 -7.70
N PRO A 604 -7.43 19.54 -8.80
CA PRO A 604 -7.77 20.15 -10.08
C PRO A 604 -9.04 20.99 -10.02
N THR A 605 -9.00 22.16 -10.63
CA THR A 605 -10.15 23.07 -10.74
C THR A 605 -10.72 23.15 -12.14
N ASP A 606 -9.97 22.75 -13.18
CA ASP A 606 -10.38 22.78 -14.58
C ASP A 606 -10.87 21.42 -15.08
N ASP A 607 -11.66 21.39 -16.14
CA ASP A 607 -12.16 20.17 -16.81
C ASP A 607 -11.18 19.57 -17.81
N ASP A 608 -10.09 20.26 -18.10
CA ASP A 608 -9.05 19.83 -19.03
C ASP A 608 -7.80 19.40 -18.26
N PRO A 609 -7.44 18.11 -18.29
CA PRO A 609 -6.29 17.65 -17.52
C PRO A 609 -4.96 18.29 -17.93
N SER A 610 -4.82 18.81 -19.16
CA SER A 610 -3.59 19.47 -19.58
C SER A 610 -3.37 20.84 -18.94
N GLU A 611 -4.46 21.53 -18.55
CA GLU A 611 -4.37 22.78 -17.80
C GLU A 611 -3.81 22.56 -16.39
N MET A 612 -4.03 21.36 -15.84
CA MET A 612 -3.64 20.96 -14.49
C MET A 612 -2.24 20.35 -14.41
N MET A 613 -1.54 20.24 -15.55
CA MET A 613 -0.21 19.63 -15.62
C MET A 613 0.90 20.67 -15.74
N ASN A 614 2.01 20.41 -15.07
CA ASN A 614 3.27 21.14 -15.25
C ASN A 614 4.42 20.12 -15.22
N PRO A 615 4.63 19.34 -16.30
CA PRO A 615 5.56 18.23 -16.31
C PRO A 615 7.02 18.70 -16.25
N HIS A 616 7.85 17.96 -15.50
CA HIS A 616 9.28 18.17 -15.39
C HIS A 616 10.00 16.81 -15.53
N LEU A 617 10.21 16.41 -16.78
CA LEU A 617 10.80 15.12 -17.13
C LEU A 617 12.35 15.22 -17.17
N PRO A 618 13.07 14.09 -16.97
CA PRO A 618 14.51 14.07 -17.16
C PRO A 618 14.94 14.53 -18.55
N GLU A 619 16.07 15.22 -18.65
CA GLU A 619 16.60 15.74 -19.94
C GLU A 619 16.82 14.64 -20.99
N SER A 620 17.11 13.41 -20.56
CA SER A 620 17.32 12.25 -21.43
C SER A 620 16.03 11.66 -22.00
N TRP A 621 14.86 12.14 -21.59
CA TRP A 621 13.57 11.62 -22.04
C TRP A 621 12.97 12.53 -23.11
N ASP A 622 12.55 11.94 -24.23
CA ASP A 622 11.90 12.65 -25.33
C ASP A 622 10.39 12.64 -25.24
N GLU A 623 9.81 11.57 -24.68
CA GLU A 623 8.37 11.37 -24.65
C GLU A 623 7.95 10.55 -23.42
N VAL A 624 6.80 10.92 -22.85
CA VAL A 624 6.05 10.13 -21.85
C VAL A 624 4.57 10.10 -22.24
N LYS A 625 3.93 8.95 -22.05
CA LYS A 625 2.48 8.80 -22.28
C LYS A 625 1.78 8.30 -21.04
N LEU A 626 0.57 8.81 -20.83
CA LEU A 626 -0.41 8.29 -19.88
C LEU A 626 -1.67 7.93 -20.67
N LEU A 627 -1.91 6.63 -20.84
CA LEU A 627 -2.97 6.09 -21.69
C LEU A 627 -4.15 5.61 -20.86
N ASN A 628 -5.36 5.70 -21.43
CA ASN A 628 -6.61 5.29 -20.78
C ASN A 628 -6.81 5.98 -19.41
N PHE A 629 -6.50 7.26 -19.32
CA PHE A 629 -6.53 8.04 -18.11
C PHE A 629 -7.94 8.60 -17.84
N PRO A 630 -8.67 8.12 -16.81
CA PRO A 630 -9.98 8.65 -16.47
C PRO A 630 -9.82 9.98 -15.72
N PHE A 631 -10.55 11.00 -16.20
CA PHE A 631 -10.64 12.29 -15.55
C PHE A 631 -12.02 12.88 -15.78
N ARG A 632 -12.77 13.23 -14.71
CA ARG A 632 -14.11 13.85 -14.75
C ARG A 632 -15.05 13.18 -15.76
N ASN A 633 -15.28 11.87 -15.63
CA ASN A 633 -16.16 11.06 -16.51
C ASN A 633 -15.74 11.01 -18.00
N LYS A 634 -14.51 11.32 -18.31
CA LYS A 634 -13.92 11.19 -19.64
C LYS A 634 -12.64 10.34 -19.54
N VAL A 635 -12.25 9.74 -20.66
CA VAL A 635 -10.98 9.00 -20.77
C VAL A 635 -10.07 9.72 -21.75
N PHE A 636 -8.82 9.93 -21.36
CA PHE A 636 -7.83 10.66 -22.14
C PHE A 636 -6.60 9.79 -22.40
N ASN A 637 -5.97 10.00 -23.55
CA ASN A 637 -4.58 9.65 -23.78
C ASN A 637 -3.77 10.93 -23.78
N ILE A 638 -2.83 11.03 -22.85
CA ILE A 638 -1.97 12.20 -22.68
C ILE A 638 -0.57 11.83 -23.17
N THR A 639 -0.01 12.68 -24.03
CA THR A 639 1.37 12.54 -24.49
C THR A 639 2.12 13.83 -24.17
N VAL A 640 3.20 13.72 -23.41
CA VAL A 640 4.15 14.80 -23.08
C VAL A 640 5.41 14.58 -23.89
N ARG A 641 5.81 15.55 -24.72
CA ARG A 641 7.01 15.48 -25.59
C ARG A 641 7.90 16.69 -25.39
N LYS A 642 9.21 16.50 -25.60
CA LYS A 642 10.19 17.60 -25.65
C LYS A 642 10.12 18.30 -27.01
N GLY A 643 10.09 19.64 -27.01
CA GLY A 643 10.23 20.47 -28.22
C GLY A 643 8.96 21.12 -28.76
N ASN A 644 9.13 21.93 -29.84
CA ASN A 644 8.14 22.87 -30.39
C ASN A 644 7.46 22.36 -31.70
N ARG A 645 7.45 21.08 -32.02
CA ARG A 645 6.89 20.60 -33.28
C ARG A 645 5.42 20.20 -33.15
N LYS A 646 4.59 20.87 -33.95
CA LYS A 646 3.22 20.44 -34.25
C LYS A 646 3.32 19.22 -35.19
N GLU A 647 3.14 18.03 -34.68
CA GLU A 647 2.83 16.86 -35.51
C GLU A 647 1.34 16.53 -35.38
N ALA A 648 0.72 16.67 -36.44
CA ALA A 648 -0.40 16.22 -37.23
C ALA A 648 -1.64 15.58 -36.58
N SER A 649 -2.68 15.72 -37.27
CA SER A 649 -4.01 15.19 -37.59
C SER A 649 -4.94 14.64 -36.50
N ASP A 650 -4.49 14.04 -35.39
CA ASP A 650 -5.38 13.43 -34.37
C ASP A 650 -5.30 14.06 -32.96
N ILE A 651 -4.72 15.25 -32.86
CA ILE A 651 -4.58 15.96 -31.58
C ILE A 651 -5.84 16.77 -31.31
N SER A 652 -6.58 16.42 -30.27
CA SER A 652 -7.79 17.17 -29.88
C SER A 652 -7.45 18.54 -29.24
N LYS A 653 -6.29 18.62 -28.57
CA LYS A 653 -5.75 19.85 -28.00
C LYS A 653 -4.22 19.77 -27.86
N TYR A 654 -3.57 20.91 -28.06
CA TYR A 654 -2.12 21.13 -27.89
C TYR A 654 -1.90 22.25 -26.89
N MET A 655 -1.03 22.02 -25.93
CA MET A 655 -0.56 23.01 -24.98
C MET A 655 0.95 22.91 -24.80
N GLN A 656 1.60 24.03 -24.71
CA GLN A 656 3.01 24.10 -24.38
C GLN A 656 3.17 24.67 -22.97
N LYS A 657 3.83 23.93 -22.09
CA LYS A 657 4.27 24.37 -20.78
C LYS A 657 5.76 24.20 -20.65
N ASN A 658 6.47 25.30 -20.47
CA ASN A 658 7.94 25.33 -20.47
C ASN A 658 8.53 24.73 -21.76
N GLU A 659 9.42 23.74 -21.64
CA GLU A 659 10.00 23.00 -22.76
C GLU A 659 9.17 21.80 -23.23
N TRP A 660 8.01 21.54 -22.63
CA TRP A 660 7.20 20.36 -22.86
C TRP A 660 5.91 20.69 -23.61
N GLN A 661 5.59 19.81 -24.55
CA GLN A 661 4.31 19.83 -25.29
C GLN A 661 3.38 18.79 -24.70
N ILE A 662 2.17 19.19 -24.36
CA ILE A 662 1.11 18.30 -23.87
C ILE A 662 0.08 18.15 -24.98
N ASN A 663 -0.08 16.91 -25.44
CA ASN A 663 -1.04 16.54 -26.47
C ASN A 663 -2.12 15.66 -25.87
N LEU A 664 -3.39 16.00 -26.07
CA LEU A 664 -4.53 15.21 -25.63
C LEU A 664 -5.27 14.63 -26.82
N SER A 665 -5.62 13.35 -26.72
CA SER A 665 -6.67 12.74 -27.52
C SER A 665 -7.75 12.17 -26.60
N LYS A 666 -9.01 12.27 -27.00
CA LYS A 666 -10.13 11.65 -26.29
C LYS A 666 -10.36 10.28 -26.88
N GLU A 667 -10.49 9.27 -26.04
CA GLU A 667 -11.08 8.01 -26.45
C GLU A 667 -12.61 8.11 -26.31
N ASN A 668 -13.33 7.56 -27.29
CA ASN A 668 -14.77 7.38 -27.14
C ASN A 668 -14.96 6.41 -25.97
N ALA A 669 -15.74 6.83 -24.97
CA ALA A 669 -16.08 5.99 -23.84
C ALA A 669 -16.60 4.63 -24.33
N ILE A 670 -15.89 3.56 -23.94
CA ILE A 670 -16.27 2.15 -24.23
C ILE A 670 -17.33 1.73 -23.20
#